data_3bd239a09f217d2acb39b6f2de880c59
#
_entry.id   3bd239a09f217d2acb39b6f2de880c59
#
_cell.length_a   1.000
_cell.length_b   1.000
_cell.length_c   1.000
_cell.angle_alpha   90.00
_cell.angle_beta   90.00
_cell.angle_gamma   90.00
#
_symmetry.space_group_name_H-M   'P 1'
#
loop_
_entity.id
_entity.type
_entity.pdbx_description
1 polymer ?
#
loop_
_entity_poly.entity_id
_entity_poly.type
_entity_poly.pdbx_seq_one_letter_code
_entity_poly.pdbx_strand_id
1 'polypeptide(L)'
;MTHRKILKHTLRLIRYPRTILVIGLLAAVASTFFAVANLRVSTNENKLFSPHVPFFRQYLTFIHEFPENEAAYVVIQARDPAHPPSSGRWIALARAITIRLRLLTADVVSVDSHVPLHRLGTQSLLFAKWRIVKKAAASQARLAPLFQIWGSRPNLLTGLLGTSRMERFLRGAAARPPDATTALFVKELCISWMAAIKHNGLSPPSMPNLNVLAPASSRSPAAKGYYYIHPADNAGRHILLIKVYPKFTYDSLAAVSAPLIQIHKAIRAAARPFHAMFRVGLTGRPVLSADEMRITTHDTNWAEIVAMTVVFLGLAAMLKSIRMALFAAFSLAVAIAWTFGYATLVVGRLNLLSTVFVIALIGIGMDYLIQILVRYRREARRYERDAAVWARVFRYATPPVLTACLGAAGAFGVAMFTNFRGDAELGIIGGGGLLLCLLAGYTILPALLVLFPPRLKRVHASARYSDDRPAPTAGRHYFIGPVLWIGTLLALLPLGLRIGFNPNLLDLQAPGLKSVELIHQMPSWYAVVLSRSLRSLAPIQHTLNADSRIAGTAIKSTSSLLDARQKQRYLAAHGSALAAIRWQPPAPILPARLSRIASAAELLAGKMSAAKNAAGRTARLLNQFAAALRRVSAGPPALSGAVCSRLSAWQTAFMHRLHMLARTLNPGPLNIAQLPAVVRRHYVSPGGVYALYITPRFDLWHQATLHRFVVALQGDGHRPGLVPAKADLTGIAVQLFHSTRAIRGAFVSATVMALALVVLLVFLDLRRLRQTLVTVSVLGLGLPMLIGIMGVTGLQWNFANFFAMPILIGAGHEYGVFMMHRYRETLHNPRRVWRFWDVSERALLLCAFVTCSSFGFLALARDRGIASLGLIMAIGIACIYLSAEFVLRPLLTWHLACSGVYQNTGKISPQDADD
;
A
#
# COMPACT_ATOMS: atom_id res chain seq x y z
N MET A 1 -9.37 2.62 48.06
CA MET A 1 -10.06 3.87 48.49
C MET A 1 -10.47 3.75 49.93
N THR A 2 -10.16 4.71 50.81
CA THR A 2 -10.59 4.69 52.22
C THR A 2 -12.10 4.86 52.30
N HIS A 3 -12.75 4.17 53.27
CA HIS A 3 -14.21 4.23 53.50
C HIS A 3 -14.77 5.65 53.53
N ARG A 4 -14.00 6.61 54.08
CA ARG A 4 -14.33 8.05 54.11
C ARG A 4 -14.41 8.69 52.72
N LYS A 5 -13.53 8.29 51.77
CA LYS A 5 -13.55 8.82 50.40
C LYS A 5 -14.74 8.32 49.61
N ILE A 6 -15.09 7.03 49.75
CA ILE A 6 -16.27 6.41 49.13
C ILE A 6 -17.55 7.11 49.58
N LEU A 7 -17.72 7.28 50.90
CA LEU A 7 -18.89 7.93 51.45
C LEU A 7 -19.04 9.37 50.97
N LYS A 8 -17.92 10.15 50.95
CA LYS A 8 -17.90 11.56 50.48
C LYS A 8 -18.29 11.66 49.00
N HIS A 9 -17.82 10.72 48.17
CA HIS A 9 -18.18 10.66 46.73
C HIS A 9 -19.66 10.31 46.56
N THR A 10 -20.15 9.29 47.27
CA THR A 10 -21.56 8.88 47.28
C THR A 10 -22.50 10.05 47.66
N LEU A 11 -22.16 10.79 48.71
CA LEU A 11 -22.97 11.93 49.18
C LEU A 11 -23.00 13.07 48.16
N ARG A 12 -21.87 13.37 47.51
CA ARG A 12 -21.82 14.39 46.44
C ARG A 12 -22.66 13.99 45.21
N LEU A 13 -22.60 12.74 44.82
CA LEU A 13 -23.33 12.25 43.66
C LEU A 13 -24.84 12.28 43.87
N ILE A 14 -25.31 11.90 45.08
CA ILE A 14 -26.73 11.99 45.43
C ILE A 14 -27.22 13.41 45.59
N ARG A 15 -26.35 14.32 46.08
CA ARG A 15 -26.72 15.71 46.32
C ARG A 15 -26.80 16.56 45.04
N TYR A 16 -25.97 16.26 44.02
CA TYR A 16 -25.85 17.06 42.80
C TYR A 16 -25.96 16.27 41.50
N PRO A 17 -26.92 15.37 41.32
CA PRO A 17 -26.95 14.51 40.14
C PRO A 17 -27.24 15.28 38.85
N ARG A 18 -28.09 16.35 38.92
CA ARG A 18 -28.38 17.18 37.75
C ARG A 18 -27.16 17.96 37.27
N THR A 19 -26.38 18.54 38.22
CA THR A 19 -25.17 19.26 37.90
C THR A 19 -24.13 18.39 37.23
N ILE A 20 -23.92 17.16 37.73
CA ILE A 20 -23.01 16.16 37.15
C ILE A 20 -23.42 15.80 35.73
N LEU A 21 -24.71 15.58 35.49
CA LEU A 21 -25.25 15.26 34.18
C LEU A 21 -25.09 16.43 33.21
N VAL A 22 -25.41 17.65 33.62
CA VAL A 22 -25.29 18.85 32.77
C VAL A 22 -23.83 19.12 32.39
N ILE A 23 -22.91 19.10 33.38
CA ILE A 23 -21.46 19.28 33.10
C ILE A 23 -20.96 18.20 32.15
N GLY A 24 -21.31 16.93 32.37
CA GLY A 24 -20.91 15.83 31.52
C GLY A 24 -21.43 15.94 30.08
N LEU A 25 -22.68 16.40 29.89
CA LEU A 25 -23.25 16.64 28.58
C LEU A 25 -22.62 17.84 27.89
N LEU A 26 -22.40 18.94 28.59
CA LEU A 26 -21.73 20.12 28.03
C LEU A 26 -20.31 19.75 27.57
N ALA A 27 -19.58 18.99 28.38
CA ALA A 27 -18.26 18.47 28.02
C ALA A 27 -18.33 17.54 26.78
N ALA A 28 -19.36 16.70 26.65
CA ALA A 28 -19.55 15.84 25.50
C ALA A 28 -19.84 16.63 24.21
N VAL A 29 -20.74 17.62 24.29
CA VAL A 29 -21.05 18.52 23.15
C VAL A 29 -19.79 19.31 22.74
N ALA A 30 -19.08 19.91 23.70
CA ALA A 30 -17.85 20.65 23.44
C ALA A 30 -16.78 19.76 22.80
N SER A 31 -16.60 18.53 23.33
CA SER A 31 -15.67 17.54 22.78
C SER A 31 -16.02 17.14 21.36
N THR A 32 -17.31 16.91 21.07
CA THR A 32 -17.77 16.53 19.73
C THR A 32 -17.56 17.69 18.74
N PHE A 33 -17.92 18.91 19.12
CA PHE A 33 -17.73 20.09 18.26
C PHE A 33 -16.24 20.31 17.97
N PHE A 34 -15.39 20.21 18.99
CA PHE A 34 -13.95 20.34 18.86
C PHE A 34 -13.35 19.25 17.95
N ALA A 35 -13.83 18.00 18.08
CA ALA A 35 -13.37 16.91 17.25
C ALA A 35 -13.80 17.08 15.79
N VAL A 36 -15.05 17.44 15.51
CA VAL A 36 -15.54 17.66 14.14
C VAL A 36 -14.76 18.79 13.44
N ALA A 37 -14.37 19.84 14.19
CA ALA A 37 -13.62 20.97 13.63
C ALA A 37 -12.13 20.65 13.36
N ASN A 38 -11.49 19.80 14.18
CA ASN A 38 -10.02 19.69 14.20
C ASN A 38 -9.49 18.28 13.96
N LEU A 39 -10.26 17.21 14.21
CA LEU A 39 -9.80 15.83 14.06
C LEU A 39 -9.75 15.43 12.59
N ARG A 40 -8.58 15.08 12.10
CA ARG A 40 -8.37 14.68 10.70
C ARG A 40 -8.15 13.18 10.60
N VAL A 41 -8.69 12.57 9.55
CA VAL A 41 -8.42 11.17 9.23
C VAL A 41 -7.33 11.14 8.17
N SER A 42 -6.13 10.71 8.55
CA SER A 42 -4.96 10.67 7.67
C SER A 42 -4.90 9.35 6.91
N THR A 43 -4.78 9.44 5.58
CA THR A 43 -4.59 8.30 4.69
C THR A 43 -3.11 7.98 4.45
N ASN A 44 -2.20 8.68 5.13
CA ASN A 44 -0.76 8.56 4.90
C ASN A 44 -0.16 7.35 5.62
N GLU A 45 0.00 6.24 4.91
CA GLU A 45 0.67 5.03 5.42
C GLU A 45 2.13 5.29 5.86
N ASN A 46 2.80 6.31 5.29
CA ASN A 46 4.15 6.69 5.73
C ASN A 46 4.19 7.25 7.15
N LYS A 47 3.05 7.67 7.71
CA LYS A 47 2.98 8.12 9.11
C LYS A 47 2.82 6.97 10.10
N LEU A 48 2.64 5.73 9.63
CA LEU A 48 2.51 4.55 10.49
C LEU A 48 3.83 4.13 11.16
N PHE A 49 4.98 4.50 10.57
CA PHE A 49 6.29 4.23 11.15
C PHE A 49 6.95 5.49 11.70
N SER A 50 7.80 5.30 12.72
CA SER A 50 8.61 6.41 13.23
C SER A 50 9.70 6.80 12.22
N PRO A 51 9.83 8.11 11.87
CA PRO A 51 10.88 8.57 10.96
C PRO A 51 12.30 8.44 11.54
N HIS A 52 12.43 8.12 12.83
CA HIS A 52 13.73 7.91 13.48
C HIS A 52 14.32 6.53 13.17
N VAL A 53 13.52 5.59 12.66
CA VAL A 53 14.00 4.27 12.28
C VAL A 53 14.87 4.38 11.00
N PRO A 54 16.13 3.90 11.00
CA PRO A 54 17.09 4.16 9.91
C PRO A 54 16.60 3.76 8.53
N PHE A 55 16.10 2.52 8.37
CA PHE A 55 15.60 2.03 7.07
C PHE A 55 14.43 2.85 6.54
N PHE A 56 13.58 3.33 7.45
CA PHE A 56 12.41 4.09 7.08
C PHE A 56 12.77 5.54 6.72
N ARG A 57 13.75 6.13 7.38
CA ARG A 57 14.31 7.45 7.02
C ARG A 57 14.90 7.42 5.61
N GLN A 58 15.66 6.38 5.26
CA GLN A 58 16.19 6.21 3.91
C GLN A 58 15.06 6.09 2.88
N TYR A 59 14.00 5.36 3.20
CA TYR A 59 12.82 5.25 2.34
C TYR A 59 12.09 6.59 2.17
N LEU A 60 11.92 7.37 3.24
CA LEU A 60 11.33 8.71 3.16
C LEU A 60 12.18 9.66 2.31
N THR A 61 13.50 9.61 2.45
CA THR A 61 14.43 10.36 1.58
C THR A 61 14.24 9.95 0.12
N PHE A 62 14.14 8.65 -0.16
CA PHE A 62 13.93 8.16 -1.52
C PHE A 62 12.62 8.67 -2.14
N ILE A 63 11.48 8.58 -1.45
CA ILE A 63 10.20 9.05 -2.01
C ILE A 63 10.15 10.58 -2.16
N HIS A 64 10.86 11.32 -1.30
CA HIS A 64 10.98 12.77 -1.42
C HIS A 64 11.84 13.17 -2.63
N GLU A 65 12.98 12.52 -2.82
CA GLU A 65 13.87 12.76 -3.96
C GLU A 65 13.27 12.28 -5.30
N PHE A 66 12.49 11.19 -5.27
CA PHE A 66 11.89 10.56 -6.45
C PHE A 66 10.36 10.44 -6.31
N PRO A 67 9.61 11.53 -6.51
CA PRO A 67 8.16 11.57 -6.32
C PRO A 67 7.37 10.72 -7.33
N GLU A 68 8.04 10.03 -8.27
CA GLU A 68 7.39 9.11 -9.22
C GLU A 68 6.64 7.95 -8.53
N ASN A 69 7.02 7.61 -7.29
CA ASN A 69 6.40 6.56 -6.51
C ASN A 69 5.00 6.95 -6.00
N GLU A 70 4.69 8.23 -6.00
CA GLU A 70 3.38 8.80 -5.64
C GLU A 70 2.45 9.01 -6.85
N ALA A 71 2.82 8.46 -8.02
CA ALA A 71 2.01 8.56 -9.22
C ALA A 71 0.80 7.63 -9.17
N ALA A 72 -0.32 8.10 -9.71
CA ALA A 72 -1.42 7.25 -10.11
C ALA A 72 -1.14 6.72 -11.54
N TYR A 73 -1.48 5.46 -11.80
CA TYR A 73 -1.25 4.81 -13.07
C TYR A 73 -2.57 4.54 -13.78
N VAL A 74 -2.76 5.14 -14.95
CA VAL A 74 -3.84 4.75 -15.86
C VAL A 74 -3.37 3.53 -16.64
N VAL A 75 -4.06 2.43 -16.46
CA VAL A 75 -3.77 1.13 -17.08
C VAL A 75 -4.75 0.90 -18.21
N ILE A 76 -4.23 0.80 -19.43
CA ILE A 76 -5.02 0.51 -20.64
C ILE A 76 -4.71 -0.92 -21.06
N GLN A 77 -5.75 -1.73 -21.24
CA GLN A 77 -5.67 -3.14 -21.64
C GLN A 77 -6.58 -3.38 -22.84
N ALA A 78 -6.18 -4.31 -23.73
CA ALA A 78 -7.07 -4.80 -24.76
C ALA A 78 -8.23 -5.58 -24.10
N ARG A 79 -9.45 -5.42 -24.59
CA ARG A 79 -10.59 -6.19 -24.10
C ARG A 79 -10.49 -7.66 -24.55
N ASP A 80 -10.01 -7.86 -25.76
CA ASP A 80 -9.65 -9.17 -26.29
C ASP A 80 -8.11 -9.28 -26.41
N PRO A 81 -7.45 -10.06 -25.55
CA PRO A 81 -6.01 -10.26 -25.62
C PRO A 81 -5.54 -11.05 -26.86
N ALA A 82 -6.40 -11.92 -27.42
CA ALA A 82 -6.06 -12.74 -28.57
C ALA A 82 -5.98 -11.89 -29.85
N HIS A 83 -6.83 -10.86 -29.96
CA HIS A 83 -6.87 -9.95 -31.12
C HIS A 83 -6.65 -8.49 -30.66
N PRO A 84 -5.41 -8.13 -30.28
CA PRO A 84 -5.12 -6.80 -29.76
C PRO A 84 -5.34 -5.74 -30.84
N PRO A 85 -5.92 -4.59 -30.50
CA PRO A 85 -6.12 -3.47 -31.41
C PRO A 85 -4.81 -2.99 -32.02
N SER A 86 -4.88 -2.36 -33.21
CA SER A 86 -3.70 -1.82 -33.86
C SER A 86 -2.97 -0.79 -33.00
N SER A 87 -1.65 -0.67 -33.15
CA SER A 87 -0.81 0.28 -32.42
C SER A 87 -1.31 1.72 -32.52
N GLY A 88 -1.92 2.10 -33.65
CA GLY A 88 -2.53 3.41 -33.83
C GLY A 88 -3.69 3.69 -32.87
N ARG A 89 -4.53 2.67 -32.62
CA ARG A 89 -5.68 2.75 -31.69
C ARG A 89 -5.22 2.91 -30.23
N TRP A 90 -4.19 2.18 -29.82
CA TRP A 90 -3.56 2.35 -28.50
C TRP A 90 -3.06 3.78 -28.29
N ILE A 91 -2.33 4.32 -29.28
CA ILE A 91 -1.77 5.67 -29.21
C ILE A 91 -2.87 6.72 -29.23
N ALA A 92 -3.92 6.53 -30.04
CA ALA A 92 -5.06 7.45 -30.09
C ALA A 92 -5.77 7.56 -28.73
N LEU A 93 -6.04 6.41 -28.08
CA LEU A 93 -6.63 6.40 -26.76
C LEU A 93 -5.72 7.05 -25.71
N ALA A 94 -4.42 6.67 -25.68
CA ALA A 94 -3.46 7.26 -24.75
C ALA A 94 -3.35 8.78 -24.90
N ARG A 95 -3.36 9.28 -26.16
CA ARG A 95 -3.36 10.72 -26.46
C ARG A 95 -4.64 11.40 -25.98
N ALA A 96 -5.81 10.83 -26.27
CA ALA A 96 -7.10 11.37 -25.84
C ALA A 96 -7.19 11.50 -24.30
N ILE A 97 -6.75 10.46 -23.56
CA ILE A 97 -6.68 10.51 -22.10
C ILE A 97 -5.70 11.58 -21.64
N THR A 98 -4.48 11.61 -22.21
CA THR A 98 -3.44 12.58 -21.82
C THR A 98 -3.88 14.03 -22.02
N ILE A 99 -4.55 14.34 -23.13
CA ILE A 99 -5.04 15.70 -23.41
C ILE A 99 -6.06 16.11 -22.34
N ARG A 100 -7.06 15.26 -22.06
CA ARG A 100 -8.08 15.58 -21.05
C ARG A 100 -7.52 15.71 -19.64
N LEU A 101 -6.57 14.86 -19.25
CA LEU A 101 -5.93 14.94 -17.94
C LEU A 101 -5.07 16.20 -17.78
N ARG A 102 -4.41 16.66 -18.84
CA ARG A 102 -3.64 17.91 -18.81
C ARG A 102 -4.49 19.18 -18.69
N LEU A 103 -5.78 19.09 -19.01
CA LEU A 103 -6.72 20.20 -18.79
C LEU A 103 -7.13 20.35 -17.31
N LEU A 104 -6.91 19.34 -16.49
CA LEU A 104 -7.22 19.35 -15.04
C LEU A 104 -6.08 19.99 -14.24
N THR A 105 -5.73 21.23 -14.51
CA THR A 105 -4.60 21.93 -13.88
C THR A 105 -4.76 22.17 -12.38
N ALA A 106 -6.00 22.17 -11.87
CA ALA A 106 -6.30 22.24 -10.45
C ALA A 106 -5.95 20.93 -9.71
N ASP A 107 -6.16 19.77 -10.37
CA ASP A 107 -6.13 18.43 -9.77
C ASP A 107 -4.90 17.61 -10.15
N VAL A 108 -4.19 18.00 -11.23
CA VAL A 108 -3.07 17.26 -11.81
C VAL A 108 -1.85 18.16 -11.97
N VAL A 109 -0.72 17.71 -11.42
CA VAL A 109 0.58 18.39 -11.55
C VAL A 109 1.19 18.13 -12.93
N SER A 110 1.22 16.87 -13.36
CA SER A 110 1.77 16.47 -14.65
C SER A 110 1.25 15.11 -15.11
N VAL A 111 1.35 14.86 -16.44
CA VAL A 111 0.94 13.58 -17.05
C VAL A 111 2.05 13.12 -18.00
N ASP A 112 2.59 11.94 -17.71
CA ASP A 112 3.65 11.29 -18.47
C ASP A 112 3.11 10.06 -19.20
N SER A 113 2.74 10.19 -20.46
CA SER A 113 2.20 9.08 -21.27
C SER A 113 3.27 8.38 -22.12
N HIS A 114 4.35 9.06 -22.42
CA HIS A 114 5.44 8.54 -23.25
C HIS A 114 6.72 9.33 -23.04
N VAL A 115 7.85 8.70 -23.29
CA VAL A 115 9.15 9.35 -23.39
C VAL A 115 9.23 9.99 -24.77
N PRO A 116 9.39 11.32 -24.90
CA PRO A 116 9.52 11.99 -26.19
C PRO A 116 10.87 11.67 -26.82
N LEU A 117 10.96 10.52 -27.53
CA LEU A 117 12.21 10.02 -28.12
C LEU A 117 12.87 11.02 -29.06
N HIS A 118 12.08 11.88 -29.73
CA HIS A 118 12.60 12.94 -30.60
C HIS A 118 13.43 13.98 -29.81
N ARG A 119 13.12 14.19 -28.53
CA ARG A 119 13.90 15.08 -27.65
C ARG A 119 15.20 14.45 -27.13
N LEU A 120 15.35 13.12 -27.25
CA LEU A 120 16.65 12.46 -27.03
C LEU A 120 17.65 12.80 -28.17
N GLY A 121 17.17 13.27 -29.33
CA GLY A 121 17.97 13.65 -30.46
C GLY A 121 18.96 12.56 -30.85
N THR A 122 20.23 12.93 -30.95
CA THR A 122 21.32 12.02 -31.32
C THR A 122 21.61 10.97 -30.23
N GLN A 123 21.12 11.15 -28.98
CA GLN A 123 21.35 10.22 -27.87
C GLN A 123 20.31 9.09 -27.79
N SER A 124 19.33 9.02 -28.70
CA SER A 124 18.24 8.05 -28.68
C SER A 124 18.70 6.59 -28.68
N LEU A 125 19.76 6.25 -29.38
CA LEU A 125 20.33 4.90 -29.40
C LEU A 125 20.92 4.45 -28.06
N LEU A 126 21.39 5.38 -27.23
CA LEU A 126 21.94 5.06 -25.91
C LEU A 126 20.90 4.45 -24.97
N PHE A 127 19.63 4.77 -25.19
CA PHE A 127 18.50 4.26 -24.40
C PHE A 127 17.77 3.10 -25.08
N ALA A 128 18.20 2.69 -26.29
CA ALA A 128 17.63 1.55 -27.00
C ALA A 128 18.12 0.20 -26.41
N LYS A 129 17.39 -0.89 -26.70
CA LYS A 129 17.82 -2.24 -26.31
C LYS A 129 19.16 -2.59 -27.00
N TRP A 130 20.03 -3.35 -26.32
CA TRP A 130 21.33 -3.77 -26.84
C TRP A 130 21.26 -4.41 -28.25
N ARG A 131 20.21 -5.21 -28.53
CA ARG A 131 20.00 -5.77 -29.88
C ARG A 131 19.88 -4.70 -30.97
N ILE A 132 19.27 -3.55 -30.65
CA ILE A 132 19.13 -2.41 -31.57
C ILE A 132 20.47 -1.71 -31.72
N VAL A 133 21.19 -1.52 -30.60
CA VAL A 133 22.54 -0.89 -30.60
C VAL A 133 23.51 -1.72 -31.43
N LYS A 134 23.56 -3.06 -31.25
CA LYS A 134 24.39 -3.95 -32.08
C LYS A 134 24.02 -3.90 -33.57
N LYS A 135 22.72 -3.86 -33.90
CA LYS A 135 22.25 -3.68 -35.28
C LYS A 135 22.64 -2.32 -35.85
N ALA A 136 22.58 -1.26 -35.03
CA ALA A 136 23.01 0.07 -35.44
C ALA A 136 24.52 0.11 -35.69
N ALA A 137 25.35 -0.49 -34.85
CA ALA A 137 26.79 -0.64 -35.06
C ALA A 137 27.14 -1.41 -36.37
N ALA A 138 26.46 -2.52 -36.61
CA ALA A 138 26.60 -3.26 -37.87
C ALA A 138 26.15 -2.44 -39.08
N SER A 139 25.13 -1.58 -38.92
CA SER A 139 24.70 -0.65 -40.00
C SER A 139 25.73 0.44 -40.28
N GLN A 140 26.51 0.86 -39.28
CA GLN A 140 27.61 1.79 -39.48
C GLN A 140 28.63 1.22 -40.50
N ALA A 141 29.05 -0.02 -40.34
CA ALA A 141 29.97 -0.69 -41.24
C ALA A 141 29.43 -0.78 -42.68
N ARG A 142 28.10 -1.03 -42.84
CA ARG A 142 27.45 -1.06 -44.17
C ARG A 142 27.29 0.32 -44.77
N LEU A 143 27.14 1.36 -43.97
CA LEU A 143 26.98 2.73 -44.40
C LEU A 143 28.33 3.43 -44.60
N ALA A 144 29.42 2.92 -44.04
CA ALA A 144 30.77 3.48 -44.20
C ALA A 144 31.17 3.74 -45.67
N PRO A 145 30.89 2.85 -46.63
CA PRO A 145 31.18 3.14 -48.05
C PRO A 145 30.36 4.33 -48.60
N LEU A 146 29.07 4.46 -48.20
CA LEU A 146 28.22 5.58 -48.60
C LEU A 146 28.74 6.91 -48.02
N PHE A 147 29.13 6.87 -46.74
CA PHE A 147 29.72 8.03 -46.09
C PHE A 147 31.14 8.33 -46.55
N GLN A 148 31.94 7.33 -46.99
CA GLN A 148 33.24 7.52 -47.60
C GLN A 148 33.13 8.16 -48.99
N ILE A 149 32.12 7.77 -49.76
CA ILE A 149 31.80 8.40 -51.05
C ILE A 149 31.42 9.88 -50.85
N TRP A 150 30.74 10.20 -49.78
CA TRP A 150 30.36 11.56 -49.38
C TRP A 150 31.34 12.21 -48.39
N GLY A 151 32.41 11.52 -47.93
CA GLY A 151 33.37 11.94 -46.91
C GLY A 151 34.82 11.55 -47.15
N SER A 152 35.25 11.26 -48.39
CA SER A 152 36.49 10.55 -48.70
C SER A 152 37.81 11.27 -48.38
N ARG A 153 37.81 12.56 -47.94
CA ARG A 153 39.02 13.20 -47.43
C ARG A 153 38.65 14.21 -46.34
N PRO A 154 39.20 14.13 -45.15
CA PRO A 154 38.86 15.02 -44.03
C PRO A 154 39.18 16.49 -44.27
N ASN A 155 40.01 16.82 -45.22
CA ASN A 155 40.48 18.18 -45.48
C ASN A 155 39.88 18.85 -46.70
N LEU A 156 38.99 18.22 -47.47
CA LEU A 156 38.42 18.72 -48.72
C LEU A 156 36.89 18.58 -48.77
N LEU A 157 36.24 19.05 -47.74
CA LEU A 157 34.79 19.03 -47.63
C LEU A 157 34.05 20.20 -48.27
N THR A 158 34.79 21.09 -48.85
CA THR A 158 34.22 22.12 -49.73
C THR A 158 33.71 21.48 -51.01
N GLY A 159 32.45 21.49 -51.24
CA GLY A 159 31.82 20.94 -52.44
C GLY A 159 31.33 19.49 -52.32
N LEU A 160 31.24 18.95 -51.13
CA LEU A 160 31.02 17.52 -50.87
C LEU A 160 29.62 17.03 -51.12
N LEU A 161 28.68 17.84 -51.35
CA LEU A 161 27.27 17.53 -51.39
C LEU A 161 26.55 18.05 -52.57
N GLY A 162 27.34 18.48 -53.52
CA GLY A 162 26.85 18.81 -54.83
C GLY A 162 26.57 17.61 -55.70
N THR A 163 26.05 17.90 -56.85
CA THR A 163 25.78 16.97 -57.93
C THR A 163 26.95 16.04 -58.28
N SER A 164 28.19 16.46 -58.07
CA SER A 164 29.40 15.65 -58.30
C SER A 164 29.52 14.42 -57.39
N ARG A 165 28.77 14.36 -56.27
CA ARG A 165 28.76 13.19 -55.38
C ARG A 165 27.63 12.25 -55.72
N MET A 166 26.51 12.75 -56.14
CA MET A 166 25.45 11.92 -56.65
C MET A 166 25.96 11.15 -57.87
N GLU A 167 26.68 11.88 -58.80
CA GLU A 167 27.32 11.27 -59.92
C GLU A 167 28.34 10.18 -59.50
N ARG A 168 29.25 10.46 -58.58
CA ARG A 168 30.22 9.48 -58.06
C ARG A 168 29.56 8.32 -57.36
N PHE A 169 28.49 8.58 -56.61
CA PHE A 169 27.72 7.53 -55.96
C PHE A 169 27.05 6.59 -56.94
N LEU A 170 26.41 7.14 -57.99
CA LEU A 170 25.75 6.35 -59.01
C LEU A 170 26.75 5.56 -59.87
N ARG A 171 27.90 6.17 -60.22
CA ARG A 171 29.01 5.48 -60.91
C ARG A 171 29.65 4.41 -60.03
N GLY A 172 29.87 4.67 -58.76
CA GLY A 172 30.39 3.69 -57.81
C GLY A 172 29.44 2.49 -57.57
N ALA A 173 28.13 2.77 -57.50
CA ALA A 173 27.10 1.74 -57.41
C ALA A 173 26.98 0.92 -58.73
N ALA A 174 27.34 1.52 -59.86
CA ALA A 174 27.39 0.85 -61.14
C ALA A 174 28.67 0.00 -61.35
N ALA A 175 29.73 0.26 -60.57
CA ALA A 175 30.97 -0.53 -60.61
C ALA A 175 30.87 -1.90 -59.91
N ARG A 176 29.94 -2.09 -59.02
CA ARG A 176 29.64 -3.34 -58.27
C ARG A 176 28.15 -3.63 -58.33
N PRO A 177 27.68 -4.89 -58.41
CA PRO A 177 26.25 -5.17 -58.32
C PRO A 177 25.74 -4.68 -56.97
N PRO A 178 24.75 -3.75 -56.92
CA PRO A 178 24.24 -3.23 -55.69
C PRO A 178 23.50 -4.30 -54.88
N ASP A 179 23.79 -4.38 -53.60
CA ASP A 179 23.00 -5.20 -52.70
C ASP A 179 21.54 -4.66 -52.58
N ALA A 180 20.65 -5.48 -52.07
CA ALA A 180 19.22 -5.11 -51.93
C ALA A 180 19.00 -3.80 -51.14
N THR A 181 19.87 -3.51 -50.19
CA THR A 181 19.80 -2.28 -49.37
C THR A 181 20.18 -1.05 -50.17
N THR A 182 21.26 -1.15 -50.98
CA THR A 182 21.70 -0.08 -51.85
C THR A 182 20.67 0.19 -52.94
N ALA A 183 20.08 -0.87 -53.56
CA ALA A 183 19.03 -0.71 -54.55
C ALA A 183 17.76 -0.03 -53.97
N LEU A 184 17.34 -0.35 -52.78
CA LEU A 184 16.23 0.33 -52.09
C LEU A 184 16.56 1.80 -51.78
N PHE A 185 17.77 2.08 -51.35
CA PHE A 185 18.18 3.45 -51.07
C PHE A 185 18.22 4.29 -52.33
N VAL A 186 18.77 3.77 -53.44
CA VAL A 186 18.77 4.43 -54.74
C VAL A 186 17.35 4.71 -55.22
N LYS A 187 16.45 3.76 -55.06
CA LYS A 187 15.02 3.91 -55.37
C LYS A 187 14.41 5.10 -54.62
N GLU A 188 14.55 5.13 -53.28
CA GLU A 188 14.00 6.19 -52.42
C GLU A 188 14.62 7.56 -52.76
N LEU A 189 15.91 7.59 -53.11
CA LEU A 189 16.61 8.79 -53.51
C LEU A 189 16.06 9.35 -54.85
N CYS A 190 15.87 8.48 -55.84
CA CYS A 190 15.29 8.87 -57.14
C CYS A 190 13.86 9.39 -57.02
N ILE A 191 13.02 8.70 -56.25
CA ILE A 191 11.64 9.13 -55.96
C ILE A 191 11.65 10.52 -55.32
N SER A 192 12.48 10.73 -54.31
CA SER A 192 12.59 11.99 -53.59
C SER A 192 13.09 13.15 -54.49
N TRP A 193 14.07 12.90 -55.36
CA TRP A 193 14.55 13.90 -56.31
C TRP A 193 13.52 14.20 -57.38
N MET A 194 12.86 13.19 -57.95
CA MET A 194 11.78 13.38 -58.93
C MET A 194 10.63 14.21 -58.31
N ALA A 195 10.29 13.96 -57.07
CA ALA A 195 9.31 14.76 -56.35
C ALA A 195 9.78 16.23 -56.19
N ALA A 196 11.08 16.47 -55.91
CA ALA A 196 11.65 17.81 -55.80
C ALA A 196 11.70 18.54 -57.19
N ILE A 197 11.88 17.79 -58.26
CA ILE A 197 11.84 18.36 -59.65
C ILE A 197 10.40 18.78 -60.02
N LYS A 198 9.39 17.93 -59.71
CA LYS A 198 7.98 18.13 -60.07
C LYS A 198 7.23 19.14 -59.17
N HIS A 199 7.76 19.46 -58.02
CA HIS A 199 7.02 20.19 -56.99
C HIS A 199 7.01 21.72 -57.30
N ASN A 200 5.82 22.27 -57.46
CA ASN A 200 5.61 23.72 -57.70
C ASN A 200 5.14 24.51 -56.47
N GLY A 201 5.25 23.98 -55.28
CA GLY A 201 4.64 24.60 -54.08
C GLY A 201 5.61 24.89 -52.94
N LEU A 202 5.11 25.63 -51.94
CA LEU A 202 5.79 26.03 -50.69
C LEU A 202 6.05 24.90 -49.68
N SER A 203 5.58 23.68 -49.96
CA SER A 203 5.80 22.53 -49.02
C SER A 203 7.24 22.02 -49.14
N PRO A 204 7.85 21.55 -48.01
CA PRO A 204 9.19 20.99 -48.08
C PRO A 204 9.23 19.76 -49.01
N PRO A 205 10.30 19.63 -49.83
CA PRO A 205 10.42 18.50 -50.77
C PRO A 205 10.41 17.15 -50.00
N SER A 206 9.83 16.14 -50.63
CA SER A 206 9.81 14.77 -50.05
C SER A 206 11.26 14.29 -49.89
N MET A 207 11.56 13.71 -48.69
CA MET A 207 12.89 13.20 -48.40
C MET A 207 12.92 11.67 -48.55
N PRO A 208 14.06 11.10 -48.92
CA PRO A 208 14.19 9.65 -48.97
C PRO A 208 13.96 9.04 -47.61
N ASN A 209 13.31 7.90 -47.62
CA ASN A 209 13.04 7.17 -46.37
C ASN A 209 14.34 6.53 -45.85
N LEU A 210 15.06 7.27 -45.00
CA LEU A 210 16.30 6.80 -44.38
C LEU A 210 16.06 5.65 -43.37
N ASN A 211 14.79 5.32 -43.01
CA ASN A 211 14.49 4.14 -42.22
C ASN A 211 14.85 2.83 -42.93
N VAL A 212 15.05 2.83 -44.23
CA VAL A 212 15.60 1.69 -44.97
C VAL A 212 17.02 1.38 -44.53
N LEU A 213 17.77 2.40 -44.11
CA LEU A 213 19.14 2.27 -43.59
C LEU A 213 19.18 2.07 -42.09
N ALA A 214 18.11 2.44 -41.38
CA ALA A 214 17.97 2.23 -39.92
C ALA A 214 17.38 0.84 -39.66
N PRO A 215 17.74 0.19 -38.54
CA PRO A 215 17.08 -1.02 -38.13
C PRO A 215 15.58 -0.76 -38.04
N ALA A 216 14.76 -1.65 -38.66
CA ALA A 216 13.31 -1.50 -38.71
C ALA A 216 12.75 -1.18 -37.34
N SER A 217 12.23 0.02 -37.15
CA SER A 217 11.54 0.41 -35.95
C SER A 217 10.28 -0.45 -35.89
N SER A 218 10.13 -1.23 -34.82
CA SER A 218 8.91 -2.00 -34.62
C SER A 218 7.72 -1.01 -34.63
N ARG A 219 6.61 -1.37 -35.29
CA ARG A 219 5.39 -0.56 -35.31
C ARG A 219 4.69 -0.51 -33.95
N SER A 220 5.30 -1.07 -32.90
CA SER A 220 4.80 -1.16 -31.53
C SER A 220 4.70 0.24 -30.88
N PRO A 221 3.72 0.49 -30.01
CA PRO A 221 3.67 1.71 -29.18
C PRO A 221 4.94 1.96 -28.38
N ALA A 222 5.64 0.92 -27.93
CA ALA A 222 6.93 1.02 -27.25
C ALA A 222 8.01 1.66 -28.10
N ALA A 223 8.00 1.42 -29.42
CA ALA A 223 8.94 2.04 -30.36
C ALA A 223 8.72 3.56 -30.52
N LYS A 224 7.54 4.05 -30.16
CA LYS A 224 7.21 5.48 -30.10
C LYS A 224 7.37 6.09 -28.70
N GLY A 225 7.98 5.33 -27.77
CA GLY A 225 8.30 5.81 -26.43
C GLY A 225 7.17 5.65 -25.39
N TYR A 226 6.04 5.03 -25.74
CA TYR A 226 4.97 4.76 -24.80
C TYR A 226 5.38 3.65 -23.82
N TYR A 227 4.91 3.74 -22.56
CA TYR A 227 5.12 2.72 -21.53
C TYR A 227 4.26 1.49 -21.83
N TYR A 228 4.73 0.66 -22.74
CA TYR A 228 4.05 -0.53 -23.21
C TYR A 228 4.78 -1.76 -22.67
N ILE A 229 4.13 -2.48 -21.79
CA ILE A 229 4.72 -3.56 -21.00
C ILE A 229 4.02 -4.89 -21.32
N HIS A 230 4.77 -5.98 -21.21
CA HIS A 230 4.23 -7.33 -21.12
C HIS A 230 4.23 -7.73 -19.64
N PRO A 231 3.10 -8.10 -19.05
CA PRO A 231 3.06 -8.64 -17.70
C PRO A 231 3.92 -9.90 -17.57
N ALA A 232 4.46 -10.14 -16.36
CA ALA A 232 5.34 -11.28 -16.12
C ALA A 232 4.63 -12.64 -16.19
N ASP A 233 3.33 -12.67 -16.03
CA ASP A 233 2.46 -13.86 -16.01
C ASP A 233 2.11 -14.45 -17.40
N ASN A 234 2.77 -13.97 -18.43
CA ASN A 234 2.77 -14.55 -19.80
C ASN A 234 1.40 -14.76 -20.49
N ALA A 235 0.33 -14.15 -20.01
CA ALA A 235 -1.00 -14.32 -20.57
C ALA A 235 -1.22 -13.60 -21.92
N GLY A 236 -0.17 -13.26 -22.66
CA GLY A 236 -0.26 -12.55 -23.96
C GLY A 236 -0.82 -11.11 -23.86
N ARG A 237 -1.09 -10.66 -22.66
CA ARG A 237 -1.73 -9.36 -22.40
C ARG A 237 -0.74 -8.23 -22.54
N HIS A 238 -1.04 -7.28 -23.38
CA HIS A 238 -0.29 -6.05 -23.50
C HIS A 238 -0.94 -4.96 -22.64
N ILE A 239 -0.13 -4.21 -21.90
CA ILE A 239 -0.57 -3.10 -21.05
C ILE A 239 0.13 -1.83 -21.51
N LEU A 240 -0.63 -0.75 -21.67
CA LEU A 240 -0.09 0.59 -21.85
C LEU A 240 -0.38 1.42 -20.61
N LEU A 241 0.67 2.02 -20.05
CA LEU A 241 0.60 2.84 -18.83
C LEU A 241 0.71 4.32 -19.15
N ILE A 242 -0.06 5.13 -18.39
CA ILE A 242 0.11 6.58 -18.32
C ILE A 242 0.31 6.92 -16.85
N LYS A 243 1.41 7.59 -16.51
CA LYS A 243 1.69 8.10 -15.17
C LYS A 243 1.00 9.45 -15.01
N VAL A 244 0.20 9.58 -13.97
CA VAL A 244 -0.51 10.82 -13.60
C VAL A 244 -0.03 11.23 -12.21
N TYR A 245 0.36 12.48 -12.05
CA TYR A 245 0.77 13.03 -10.76
C TYR A 245 -0.36 13.92 -10.23
N PRO A 246 -1.24 13.37 -9.37
CA PRO A 246 -2.33 14.15 -8.79
C PRO A 246 -1.79 15.23 -7.85
N LYS A 247 -2.49 16.34 -7.74
CA LYS A 247 -2.19 17.38 -6.76
C LYS A 247 -3.03 17.12 -5.51
N PHE A 248 -2.43 16.49 -4.51
CA PHE A 248 -3.12 16.14 -3.26
C PHE A 248 -2.18 16.17 -2.06
N THR A 249 -2.78 16.13 -0.87
CA THR A 249 -2.09 15.85 0.38
C THR A 249 -2.75 14.64 1.05
N TYR A 250 -1.97 13.85 1.78
CA TYR A 250 -2.52 12.69 2.54
C TYR A 250 -3.13 13.09 3.89
N ASP A 251 -3.46 14.37 4.08
CA ASP A 251 -3.95 14.88 5.37
C ASP A 251 -5.41 14.51 5.63
N SER A 252 -6.19 14.27 4.58
CA SER A 252 -7.57 13.80 4.72
C SER A 252 -8.00 12.94 3.52
N LEU A 253 -8.98 12.05 3.73
CA LEU A 253 -9.59 11.26 2.67
C LEU A 253 -10.18 12.14 1.55
N ALA A 254 -10.80 13.26 1.90
CA ALA A 254 -11.36 14.19 0.93
C ALA A 254 -10.27 14.81 0.04
N ALA A 255 -9.13 15.20 0.63
CA ALA A 255 -8.01 15.80 -0.10
C ALA A 255 -7.39 14.84 -1.13
N VAL A 256 -7.33 13.54 -0.83
CA VAL A 256 -6.85 12.52 -1.77
C VAL A 256 -7.92 12.15 -2.80
N SER A 257 -9.17 12.01 -2.38
CA SER A 257 -10.27 11.52 -3.23
C SER A 257 -10.74 12.53 -4.26
N ALA A 258 -10.76 13.83 -3.93
CA ALA A 258 -11.30 14.86 -4.81
C ALA A 258 -10.57 14.92 -6.18
N PRO A 259 -9.23 15.01 -6.26
CA PRO A 259 -8.53 14.97 -7.52
C PRO A 259 -8.73 13.65 -8.27
N LEU A 260 -8.76 12.51 -7.55
CA LEU A 260 -8.93 11.19 -8.15
C LEU A 260 -10.31 11.03 -8.80
N ILE A 261 -11.37 11.61 -8.22
CA ILE A 261 -12.73 11.62 -8.80
C ILE A 261 -12.71 12.36 -10.14
N GLN A 262 -12.07 13.53 -10.22
CA GLN A 262 -11.99 14.30 -11.47
C GLN A 262 -11.15 13.56 -12.52
N ILE A 263 -10.03 12.97 -12.12
CA ILE A 263 -9.19 12.11 -12.97
C ILE A 263 -10.02 10.94 -13.52
N HIS A 264 -10.78 10.25 -12.68
CA HIS A 264 -11.67 9.15 -13.10
C HIS A 264 -12.73 9.60 -14.12
N LYS A 265 -13.38 10.76 -13.89
CA LYS A 265 -14.36 11.34 -14.83
C LYS A 265 -13.70 11.63 -16.18
N ALA A 266 -12.53 12.26 -16.19
CA ALA A 266 -11.79 12.59 -17.41
C ALA A 266 -11.38 11.34 -18.19
N ILE A 267 -10.88 10.30 -17.50
CA ILE A 267 -10.52 9.01 -18.10
C ILE A 267 -11.74 8.34 -18.73
N ARG A 268 -12.84 8.23 -18.00
CA ARG A 268 -14.10 7.63 -18.52
C ARG A 268 -14.61 8.36 -19.75
N ALA A 269 -14.60 9.69 -19.73
CA ALA A 269 -15.04 10.50 -20.86
C ALA A 269 -14.11 10.34 -22.08
N ALA A 270 -12.78 10.23 -21.90
CA ALA A 270 -11.83 9.99 -22.97
C ALA A 270 -11.92 8.56 -23.54
N ALA A 271 -12.17 7.57 -22.68
CA ALA A 271 -12.23 6.17 -23.05
C ALA A 271 -13.58 5.75 -23.68
N ARG A 272 -14.62 6.54 -23.55
CA ARG A 272 -15.98 6.23 -24.05
C ARG A 272 -16.02 5.82 -25.53
N PRO A 273 -15.34 6.50 -26.47
CA PRO A 273 -15.32 6.08 -27.88
C PRO A 273 -14.57 4.78 -28.15
N PHE A 274 -13.74 4.33 -27.19
CA PHE A 274 -12.85 3.17 -27.31
C PHE A 274 -13.27 1.98 -26.46
N HIS A 275 -14.42 2.08 -25.76
CA HIS A 275 -14.84 1.10 -24.75
C HIS A 275 -15.03 -0.33 -25.31
N ALA A 276 -15.39 -0.47 -26.58
CA ALA A 276 -15.52 -1.78 -27.24
C ALA A 276 -14.16 -2.51 -27.36
N MET A 277 -13.06 -1.77 -27.50
CA MET A 277 -11.73 -2.32 -27.77
C MET A 277 -10.83 -2.39 -26.55
N PHE A 278 -11.04 -1.49 -25.56
CA PHE A 278 -10.15 -1.33 -24.42
C PHE A 278 -10.88 -1.35 -23.08
N ARG A 279 -10.20 -1.90 -22.08
CA ARG A 279 -10.52 -1.69 -20.66
C ARG A 279 -9.52 -0.67 -20.11
N VAL A 280 -10.02 0.33 -19.40
CA VAL A 280 -9.19 1.37 -18.79
C VAL A 280 -9.49 1.40 -17.30
N GLY A 281 -8.44 1.35 -16.49
CA GLY A 281 -8.54 1.46 -15.04
C GLY A 281 -7.49 2.39 -14.47
N LEU A 282 -7.65 2.72 -13.19
CA LEU A 282 -6.73 3.56 -12.44
C LEU A 282 -6.24 2.78 -11.22
N THR A 283 -4.92 2.85 -10.97
CA THR A 283 -4.27 2.22 -9.82
C THR A 283 -3.07 3.06 -9.38
N GLY A 284 -2.28 2.56 -8.45
CA GLY A 284 -1.15 3.25 -7.87
C GLY A 284 -1.43 3.64 -6.43
N ARG A 285 -0.40 3.99 -5.70
CA ARG A 285 -0.47 4.22 -4.26
C ARG A 285 -1.60 5.18 -3.81
N PRO A 286 -1.76 6.38 -4.41
CA PRO A 286 -2.84 7.29 -4.01
C PRO A 286 -4.23 6.69 -4.20
N VAL A 287 -4.41 5.89 -5.26
CA VAL A 287 -5.71 5.26 -5.57
C VAL A 287 -6.00 4.13 -4.58
N LEU A 288 -5.01 3.28 -4.31
CA LEU A 288 -5.13 2.19 -3.35
C LEU A 288 -5.45 2.71 -1.96
N SER A 289 -4.69 3.71 -1.47
CA SER A 289 -4.94 4.32 -0.15
C SER A 289 -6.31 5.00 -0.06
N ALA A 290 -6.79 5.63 -1.13
CA ALA A 290 -8.13 6.23 -1.14
C ALA A 290 -9.26 5.17 -1.16
N ASP A 291 -9.10 4.11 -1.96
CA ASP A 291 -10.07 3.01 -2.04
C ASP A 291 -10.14 2.24 -0.72
N GLU A 292 -9.00 1.91 -0.14
CA GLU A 292 -8.88 1.24 1.16
C GLU A 292 -9.54 2.05 2.26
N MET A 293 -9.17 3.33 2.41
CA MET A 293 -9.71 4.18 3.47
C MET A 293 -11.22 4.40 3.32
N ARG A 294 -11.71 4.53 2.10
CA ARG A 294 -13.15 4.70 1.85
C ARG A 294 -13.94 3.45 2.25
N ILE A 295 -13.44 2.26 1.92
CA ILE A 295 -14.09 1.00 2.28
C ILE A 295 -14.02 0.79 3.78
N THR A 296 -12.84 0.94 4.37
CA THR A 296 -12.63 0.80 5.81
C THR A 296 -13.53 1.73 6.61
N THR A 297 -13.59 3.02 6.26
CA THR A 297 -14.46 3.98 6.96
C THR A 297 -15.93 3.60 6.85
N HIS A 298 -16.39 3.18 5.66
CA HIS A 298 -17.77 2.73 5.46
C HIS A 298 -18.08 1.49 6.29
N ASP A 299 -17.21 0.48 6.23
CA ASP A 299 -17.42 -0.80 6.91
C ASP A 299 -17.33 -0.64 8.44
N THR A 300 -16.40 0.18 8.94
CA THR A 300 -16.26 0.47 10.37
C THR A 300 -17.49 1.23 10.90
N ASN A 301 -17.94 2.28 10.23
CA ASN A 301 -19.14 3.03 10.64
C ASN A 301 -20.39 2.13 10.72
N TRP A 302 -20.54 1.24 9.73
CA TRP A 302 -21.63 0.28 9.71
C TRP A 302 -21.54 -0.71 10.87
N ALA A 303 -20.35 -1.27 11.09
CA ALA A 303 -20.08 -2.18 12.19
C ALA A 303 -20.34 -1.54 13.56
N GLU A 304 -19.99 -0.28 13.75
CA GLU A 304 -20.25 0.50 14.98
C GLU A 304 -21.74 0.64 15.27
N ILE A 305 -22.55 1.00 14.28
CA ILE A 305 -23.99 1.16 14.43
C ILE A 305 -24.65 -0.18 14.79
N VAL A 306 -24.27 -1.26 14.07
CA VAL A 306 -24.82 -2.60 14.32
C VAL A 306 -24.37 -3.12 15.67
N ALA A 307 -23.08 -2.98 16.01
CA ALA A 307 -22.53 -3.37 17.30
C ALA A 307 -23.28 -2.68 18.45
N MET A 308 -23.43 -1.36 18.39
CA MET A 308 -24.17 -0.58 19.40
C MET A 308 -25.63 -1.05 19.53
N THR A 309 -26.29 -1.33 18.41
CA THR A 309 -27.67 -1.81 18.40
C THR A 309 -27.81 -3.19 19.04
N VAL A 310 -26.94 -4.14 18.65
CA VAL A 310 -26.99 -5.52 19.20
C VAL A 310 -26.58 -5.54 20.65
N VAL A 311 -25.58 -4.77 21.05
CA VAL A 311 -25.18 -4.61 22.44
C VAL A 311 -26.32 -4.03 23.27
N PHE A 312 -27.00 -3.01 22.79
CA PHE A 312 -28.18 -2.43 23.45
C PHE A 312 -29.31 -3.46 23.61
N LEU A 313 -29.65 -4.19 22.55
CA LEU A 313 -30.71 -5.22 22.59
C LEU A 313 -30.34 -6.38 23.50
N GLY A 314 -29.09 -6.87 23.44
CA GLY A 314 -28.58 -7.91 24.35
C GLY A 314 -28.62 -7.48 25.80
N LEU A 315 -28.19 -6.25 26.08
CA LEU A 315 -28.25 -5.67 27.41
C LEU A 315 -29.68 -5.52 27.91
N ALA A 316 -30.62 -5.06 27.09
CA ALA A 316 -32.02 -4.93 27.42
C ALA A 316 -32.67 -6.28 27.73
N ALA A 317 -32.37 -7.30 26.91
CA ALA A 317 -32.88 -8.66 27.11
C ALA A 317 -32.34 -9.31 28.41
N MET A 318 -31.01 -9.24 28.63
CA MET A 318 -30.41 -9.89 29.79
C MET A 318 -30.69 -9.15 31.11
N LEU A 319 -30.73 -7.83 31.10
CA LEU A 319 -31.14 -7.02 32.25
C LEU A 319 -32.67 -6.99 32.46
N LYS A 320 -33.47 -7.48 31.51
CA LYS A 320 -34.94 -7.38 31.50
C LYS A 320 -35.41 -5.94 31.80
N SER A 321 -34.74 -4.94 31.29
CA SER A 321 -35.01 -3.53 31.53
C SER A 321 -34.41 -2.64 30.44
N ILE A 322 -35.26 -2.13 29.55
CA ILE A 322 -34.87 -1.20 28.49
C ILE A 322 -34.28 0.09 29.08
N ARG A 323 -34.81 0.60 30.19
CA ARG A 323 -34.32 1.82 30.84
C ARG A 323 -32.87 1.68 31.31
N MET A 324 -32.52 0.54 31.94
CA MET A 324 -31.14 0.32 32.39
C MET A 324 -30.18 0.17 31.20
N ALA A 325 -30.58 -0.51 30.12
CA ALA A 325 -29.81 -0.61 28.90
C ALA A 325 -29.62 0.76 28.25
N LEU A 326 -30.66 1.61 28.20
CA LEU A 326 -30.58 2.96 27.66
C LEU A 326 -29.62 3.85 28.46
N PHE A 327 -29.60 3.75 29.78
CA PHE A 327 -28.69 4.52 30.62
C PHE A 327 -27.23 4.10 30.42
N ALA A 328 -26.97 2.80 30.31
CA ALA A 328 -25.63 2.32 29.97
C ALA A 328 -25.18 2.77 28.58
N ALA A 329 -26.02 2.60 27.55
CA ALA A 329 -25.72 3.02 26.19
C ALA A 329 -25.49 4.55 26.11
N PHE A 330 -26.31 5.36 26.79
CA PHE A 330 -26.15 6.81 26.88
C PHE A 330 -24.83 7.20 27.58
N SER A 331 -24.52 6.56 28.69
CA SER A 331 -23.25 6.82 29.43
C SER A 331 -22.04 6.46 28.57
N LEU A 332 -22.11 5.38 27.77
CA LEU A 332 -21.07 5.01 26.84
C LEU A 332 -20.96 6.03 25.70
N ALA A 333 -22.07 6.50 25.13
CA ALA A 333 -22.07 7.51 24.09
C ALA A 333 -21.40 8.81 24.55
N VAL A 334 -21.67 9.24 25.80
CA VAL A 334 -20.99 10.39 26.43
C VAL A 334 -19.48 10.14 26.57
N ALA A 335 -19.07 8.94 26.99
CA ALA A 335 -17.66 8.57 27.09
C ALA A 335 -16.96 8.55 25.72
N ILE A 336 -17.62 8.05 24.68
CA ILE A 336 -17.10 8.07 23.29
C ILE A 336 -16.94 9.52 22.83
N ALA A 337 -17.92 10.39 23.10
CA ALA A 337 -17.82 11.81 22.74
C ALA A 337 -16.63 12.49 23.45
N TRP A 338 -16.41 12.22 24.74
CA TRP A 338 -15.23 12.70 25.45
C TRP A 338 -13.93 12.14 24.85
N THR A 339 -13.95 10.88 24.39
CA THR A 339 -12.78 10.23 23.78
C THR A 339 -12.41 10.86 22.44
N PHE A 340 -13.40 11.27 21.63
CA PHE A 340 -13.11 12.03 20.40
C PHE A 340 -12.44 13.37 20.72
N GLY A 341 -12.89 14.10 21.76
CA GLY A 341 -12.24 15.31 22.24
C GLY A 341 -10.79 15.05 22.71
N TYR A 342 -10.60 14.00 23.50
CA TYR A 342 -9.29 13.56 23.97
C TYR A 342 -8.35 13.17 22.81
N ALA A 343 -8.84 12.38 21.86
CA ALA A 343 -8.08 11.99 20.68
C ALA A 343 -7.64 13.22 19.86
N THR A 344 -8.52 14.22 19.74
CA THR A 344 -8.20 15.48 19.06
C THR A 344 -7.11 16.27 19.78
N LEU A 345 -7.17 16.35 21.12
CA LEU A 345 -6.19 17.08 21.93
C LEU A 345 -4.81 16.42 21.95
N VAL A 346 -4.76 15.09 22.06
CA VAL A 346 -3.50 14.36 22.30
C VAL A 346 -2.84 13.90 21.01
N VAL A 347 -3.62 13.48 20.02
CA VAL A 347 -3.12 12.92 18.76
C VAL A 347 -3.38 13.84 17.56
N GLY A 348 -4.55 14.49 17.52
CA GLY A 348 -4.97 15.44 16.48
C GLY A 348 -5.33 14.79 15.14
N ARG A 349 -5.18 13.49 15.01
CA ARG A 349 -5.51 12.72 13.78
C ARG A 349 -5.87 11.28 14.11
N LEU A 350 -6.60 10.65 13.19
CA LEU A 350 -6.84 9.22 13.19
C LEU A 350 -6.13 8.59 11.99
N ASN A 351 -5.55 7.42 12.18
CA ASN A 351 -5.05 6.56 11.11
C ASN A 351 -6.01 5.39 10.88
N LEU A 352 -5.76 4.57 9.86
CA LEU A 352 -6.57 3.41 9.51
C LEU A 352 -6.86 2.48 10.70
N LEU A 353 -5.83 2.20 11.53
CA LEU A 353 -5.95 1.30 12.67
C LEU A 353 -6.65 1.98 13.85
N SER A 354 -6.36 3.26 14.08
CA SER A 354 -6.95 3.97 15.21
C SER A 354 -8.44 4.25 15.05
N THR A 355 -9.02 4.18 13.85
CA THR A 355 -10.48 4.31 13.65
C THR A 355 -11.29 3.22 14.35
N VAL A 356 -10.69 2.05 14.60
CA VAL A 356 -11.36 0.91 15.28
C VAL A 356 -11.57 1.16 16.78
N PHE A 357 -11.01 2.24 17.37
CA PHE A 357 -11.09 2.48 18.82
C PHE A 357 -12.53 2.56 19.35
N VAL A 358 -13.49 3.07 18.56
CA VAL A 358 -14.90 3.17 18.97
C VAL A 358 -15.49 1.79 19.25
N ILE A 359 -15.20 0.81 18.40
CA ILE A 359 -15.65 -0.58 18.59
C ILE A 359 -15.03 -1.21 19.83
N ALA A 360 -13.74 -0.94 20.08
CA ALA A 360 -13.08 -1.36 21.31
C ALA A 360 -13.76 -0.77 22.56
N LEU A 361 -14.17 0.52 22.52
CA LEU A 361 -14.91 1.13 23.62
C LEU A 361 -16.35 0.58 23.76
N ILE A 362 -17.04 0.26 22.66
CA ILE A 362 -18.36 -0.38 22.70
C ILE A 362 -18.26 -1.75 23.37
N GLY A 363 -17.23 -2.53 23.07
CA GLY A 363 -16.99 -3.83 23.71
C GLY A 363 -16.50 -3.67 25.14
N ILE A 364 -15.23 -3.34 25.30
CA ILE A 364 -14.51 -3.35 26.58
C ILE A 364 -15.01 -2.26 27.53
N GLY A 365 -15.29 -1.05 27.01
CA GLY A 365 -15.78 0.08 27.84
C GLY A 365 -17.17 -0.18 28.44
N MET A 366 -18.04 -0.91 27.73
CA MET A 366 -19.35 -1.29 28.25
C MET A 366 -19.27 -2.26 29.45
N ASP A 367 -18.23 -3.09 29.51
CA ASP A 367 -18.09 -4.08 30.60
C ASP A 367 -18.03 -3.43 31.98
N TYR A 368 -17.40 -2.25 32.10
CA TYR A 368 -17.37 -1.49 33.35
C TYR A 368 -18.76 -0.99 33.77
N LEU A 369 -19.53 -0.52 32.79
CA LEU A 369 -20.90 -0.05 33.01
C LEU A 369 -21.81 -1.21 33.41
N ILE A 370 -21.68 -2.38 32.78
CA ILE A 370 -22.42 -3.61 33.09
C ILE A 370 -22.15 -4.05 34.51
N GLN A 371 -20.90 -4.09 34.96
CA GLN A 371 -20.55 -4.53 36.33
C GLN A 371 -21.14 -3.60 37.37
N ILE A 372 -21.09 -2.28 37.18
CA ILE A 372 -21.72 -1.30 38.07
C ILE A 372 -23.24 -1.48 38.07
N LEU A 373 -23.85 -1.66 36.90
CA LEU A 373 -25.29 -1.78 36.71
C LEU A 373 -25.87 -3.06 37.34
N VAL A 374 -25.20 -4.19 37.11
CA VAL A 374 -25.59 -5.46 37.71
C VAL A 374 -25.49 -5.40 39.24
N ARG A 375 -24.42 -4.76 39.75
CA ARG A 375 -24.28 -4.54 41.20
C ARG A 375 -25.37 -3.61 41.75
N TYR A 376 -25.63 -2.48 41.12
CA TYR A 376 -26.71 -1.58 41.48
C TYR A 376 -28.05 -2.28 41.51
N ARG A 377 -28.43 -3.04 40.50
CA ARG A 377 -29.70 -3.81 40.43
C ARG A 377 -29.84 -4.75 41.61
N ARG A 378 -28.75 -5.36 42.05
CA ARG A 378 -28.74 -6.28 43.20
C ARG A 378 -28.96 -5.56 44.52
N GLU A 379 -28.23 -4.48 44.77
CA GLU A 379 -28.30 -3.71 46.00
C GLU A 379 -29.62 -2.93 46.12
N ALA A 380 -30.10 -2.33 45.02
CA ALA A 380 -31.37 -1.59 44.97
C ALA A 380 -32.62 -2.46 45.20
N ARG A 381 -32.54 -3.76 44.99
CA ARG A 381 -33.63 -4.68 45.33
C ARG A 381 -33.70 -5.01 46.86
N ARG A 382 -32.68 -4.65 47.64
CA ARG A 382 -32.49 -5.00 49.05
C ARG A 382 -32.58 -3.83 49.99
N TYR A 383 -32.08 -2.69 49.58
CA TYR A 383 -31.96 -1.51 50.42
C TYR A 383 -32.91 -0.42 49.94
N GLU A 384 -33.54 0.29 50.86
CA GLU A 384 -34.49 1.37 50.51
C GLU A 384 -33.83 2.71 50.33
N ARG A 385 -32.76 2.97 51.10
CA ARG A 385 -32.04 4.25 51.03
C ARG A 385 -31.00 4.29 49.93
N ASP A 386 -31.09 5.20 49.00
CA ASP A 386 -30.15 5.35 47.87
C ASP A 386 -28.70 5.47 48.33
N ALA A 387 -28.45 6.17 49.44
CA ALA A 387 -27.10 6.30 49.98
C ALA A 387 -26.48 4.95 50.41
N ALA A 388 -27.27 4.06 51.00
CA ALA A 388 -26.81 2.74 51.36
C ALA A 388 -26.56 1.84 50.11
N VAL A 389 -27.42 1.94 49.09
CA VAL A 389 -27.24 1.26 47.81
C VAL A 389 -25.93 1.67 47.18
N TRP A 390 -25.70 2.96 46.93
CA TRP A 390 -24.52 3.45 46.25
C TRP A 390 -23.23 3.25 47.06
N ALA A 391 -23.25 3.41 48.39
CA ALA A 391 -22.08 3.13 49.20
C ALA A 391 -21.63 1.65 49.07
N ARG A 392 -22.58 0.70 48.96
CA ARG A 392 -22.27 -0.71 48.73
C ARG A 392 -21.86 -0.99 47.28
N VAL A 393 -22.49 -0.37 46.29
CA VAL A 393 -22.08 -0.50 44.88
C VAL A 393 -20.61 -0.08 44.77
N PHE A 394 -20.25 1.10 45.26
CA PHE A 394 -18.88 1.58 45.16
C PHE A 394 -17.87 0.77 45.96
N ARG A 395 -18.25 0.29 47.13
CA ARG A 395 -17.38 -0.56 47.97
C ARG A 395 -16.98 -1.86 47.32
N TYR A 396 -17.93 -2.53 46.63
CA TYR A 396 -17.71 -3.87 46.11
C TYR A 396 -17.46 -3.92 44.60
N ALA A 397 -17.91 -2.95 43.80
CA ALA A 397 -17.66 -2.94 42.38
C ALA A 397 -16.35 -2.18 42.01
N THR A 398 -15.94 -1.17 42.84
CA THR A 398 -14.77 -0.35 42.45
C THR A 398 -13.45 -1.11 42.38
N PRO A 399 -13.06 -1.98 43.32
CA PRO A 399 -11.77 -2.66 43.22
C PRO A 399 -11.63 -3.49 41.93
N PRO A 400 -12.53 -4.45 41.62
CA PRO A 400 -12.38 -5.26 40.40
C PRO A 400 -12.52 -4.45 39.12
N VAL A 401 -13.45 -3.46 39.07
CA VAL A 401 -13.64 -2.62 37.87
C VAL A 401 -12.43 -1.70 37.63
N LEU A 402 -11.82 -1.16 38.69
CA LEU A 402 -10.63 -0.34 38.58
C LEU A 402 -9.43 -1.16 38.11
N THR A 403 -9.22 -2.37 38.66
CA THR A 403 -8.13 -3.25 38.22
C THR A 403 -8.31 -3.69 36.79
N ALA A 404 -9.53 -4.06 36.38
CA ALA A 404 -9.88 -4.41 35.00
C ALA A 404 -9.60 -3.23 34.06
N CYS A 405 -10.09 -2.04 34.39
CA CYS A 405 -9.89 -0.86 33.55
C CYS A 405 -8.42 -0.45 33.43
N LEU A 406 -7.67 -0.41 34.54
CA LEU A 406 -6.25 -0.07 34.52
C LEU A 406 -5.42 -1.09 33.78
N GLY A 407 -5.76 -2.39 33.89
CA GLY A 407 -5.12 -3.45 33.14
C GLY A 407 -5.36 -3.32 31.62
N ALA A 408 -6.61 -3.08 31.22
CA ALA A 408 -6.96 -2.89 29.83
C ALA A 408 -6.36 -1.56 29.27
N ALA A 409 -6.53 -0.44 29.97
CA ALA A 409 -5.96 0.83 29.55
C ALA A 409 -4.42 0.80 29.50
N GLY A 410 -3.80 0.11 30.44
CA GLY A 410 -2.35 -0.10 30.47
C GLY A 410 -1.86 -1.00 29.33
N ALA A 411 -2.56 -2.07 29.01
CA ALA A 411 -2.25 -2.96 27.90
C ALA A 411 -2.35 -2.24 26.55
N PHE A 412 -3.34 -1.36 26.37
CA PHE A 412 -3.40 -0.43 25.23
C PHE A 412 -2.22 0.55 25.26
N GLY A 413 -1.91 1.13 26.44
CA GLY A 413 -0.85 2.10 26.61
C GLY A 413 0.57 1.56 26.33
N VAL A 414 0.80 0.26 26.52
CA VAL A 414 2.08 -0.39 26.18
C VAL A 414 2.45 -0.19 24.69
N ALA A 415 1.47 -0.06 23.81
CA ALA A 415 1.69 0.23 22.41
C ALA A 415 2.46 1.54 22.15
N MET A 416 2.41 2.49 23.08
CA MET A 416 3.16 3.76 22.97
C MET A 416 4.68 3.56 22.90
N PHE A 417 5.19 2.44 23.46
CA PHE A 417 6.61 2.13 23.49
C PHE A 417 7.09 1.40 22.24
N THR A 418 6.21 1.16 21.26
CA THR A 418 6.56 0.53 19.99
C THR A 418 6.99 1.58 18.96
N ASN A 419 7.87 1.19 18.03
CA ASN A 419 8.28 2.04 16.91
C ASN A 419 7.20 2.18 15.81
N PHE A 420 6.08 1.49 15.96
CA PHE A 420 4.96 1.52 15.03
C PHE A 420 3.91 2.53 15.51
N ARG A 421 3.95 3.73 14.95
CA ARG A 421 3.07 4.85 15.35
C ARG A 421 1.58 4.54 15.19
N GLY A 422 1.21 3.75 14.20
CA GLY A 422 -0.20 3.38 13.99
C GLY A 422 -0.82 2.81 15.26
N ASP A 423 -0.09 1.95 15.90
CA ASP A 423 -0.50 1.25 17.11
C ASP A 423 -0.37 2.13 18.36
N ALA A 424 0.70 2.92 18.42
CA ALA A 424 0.87 3.86 19.53
C ALA A 424 -0.31 4.84 19.59
N GLU A 425 -0.78 5.36 18.45
CA GLU A 425 -1.96 6.24 18.39
C GLU A 425 -3.23 5.50 18.83
N LEU A 426 -3.47 4.25 18.38
CA LEU A 426 -4.58 3.41 18.84
C LEU A 426 -4.49 3.15 20.34
N GLY A 427 -3.29 2.86 20.86
CA GLY A 427 -3.05 2.60 22.27
C GLY A 427 -3.35 3.81 23.16
N ILE A 428 -2.91 5.00 22.75
CA ILE A 428 -3.18 6.26 23.46
C ILE A 428 -4.69 6.54 23.49
N ILE A 429 -5.35 6.49 22.32
CA ILE A 429 -6.77 6.80 22.18
C ILE A 429 -7.63 5.77 22.92
N GLY A 430 -7.36 4.48 22.69
CA GLY A 430 -8.10 3.38 23.31
C GLY A 430 -7.92 3.33 24.83
N GLY A 431 -6.68 3.42 25.31
CA GLY A 431 -6.38 3.43 26.73
C GLY A 431 -6.99 4.64 27.46
N GLY A 432 -6.84 5.84 26.90
CA GLY A 432 -7.49 7.04 27.45
C GLY A 432 -9.01 6.97 27.39
N GLY A 433 -9.57 6.41 26.31
CA GLY A 433 -10.99 6.21 26.13
C GLY A 433 -11.58 5.25 27.18
N LEU A 434 -10.89 4.15 27.53
CA LEU A 434 -11.31 3.24 28.58
C LEU A 434 -11.35 3.93 29.95
N LEU A 435 -10.39 4.79 30.26
CA LEU A 435 -10.41 5.60 31.47
C LEU A 435 -11.59 6.59 31.49
N LEU A 436 -11.94 7.15 30.33
CA LEU A 436 -13.14 8.00 30.20
C LEU A 436 -14.44 7.22 30.32
N CYS A 437 -14.49 5.96 29.82
CA CYS A 437 -15.60 5.04 30.06
C CYS A 437 -15.77 4.73 31.56
N LEU A 438 -14.68 4.50 32.28
CA LEU A 438 -14.68 4.35 33.70
C LEU A 438 -15.24 5.60 34.41
N LEU A 439 -14.77 6.79 34.01
CA LEU A 439 -15.26 8.06 34.55
C LEU A 439 -16.75 8.24 34.32
N ALA A 440 -17.26 7.96 33.10
CA ALA A 440 -18.70 7.99 32.81
C ALA A 440 -19.49 6.99 33.65
N GLY A 441 -18.94 5.78 33.87
CA GLY A 441 -19.52 4.75 34.75
C GLY A 441 -19.63 5.17 36.21
N TYR A 442 -18.74 6.03 36.68
CA TYR A 442 -18.78 6.54 38.09
C TYR A 442 -19.43 7.92 38.22
N THR A 443 -19.81 8.59 37.14
CA THR A 443 -20.44 9.92 37.14
C THR A 443 -21.79 9.93 36.46
N ILE A 444 -21.82 9.70 35.15
CA ILE A 444 -23.03 9.82 34.33
C ILE A 444 -24.04 8.70 34.64
N LEU A 445 -23.61 7.45 34.63
CA LEU A 445 -24.50 6.32 34.88
C LEU A 445 -25.18 6.38 36.26
N PRO A 446 -24.46 6.64 37.38
CA PRO A 446 -25.10 6.81 38.69
C PRO A 446 -26.02 8.00 38.76
N ALA A 447 -25.68 9.15 38.14
CA ALA A 447 -26.53 10.34 38.12
C ALA A 447 -27.88 10.07 37.41
N LEU A 448 -27.85 9.33 36.31
CA LEU A 448 -29.07 8.90 35.61
C LEU A 448 -29.94 7.97 36.45
N LEU A 449 -29.31 7.01 37.13
CA LEU A 449 -30.02 6.05 38.00
C LEU A 449 -30.62 6.69 39.26
N VAL A 450 -30.01 7.76 39.77
CA VAL A 450 -30.56 8.55 40.89
C VAL A 450 -31.71 9.44 40.42
N LEU A 451 -31.58 10.11 39.27
CA LEU A 451 -32.64 10.98 38.74
C LEU A 451 -33.86 10.21 38.22
N PHE A 452 -33.63 9.06 37.63
CA PHE A 452 -34.65 8.23 36.99
C PHE A 452 -34.59 6.80 37.46
N PRO A 453 -34.92 6.50 38.72
CA PRO A 453 -34.79 5.18 39.31
C PRO A 453 -35.64 4.15 38.56
N PRO A 454 -35.08 3.00 38.18
CA PRO A 454 -35.82 1.94 37.50
C PRO A 454 -36.78 1.25 38.50
N ARG A 455 -37.97 0.94 38.04
CA ARG A 455 -38.96 0.18 38.82
C ARG A 455 -38.49 -1.27 39.01
N LEU A 456 -37.83 -1.58 40.11
CA LEU A 456 -37.37 -2.94 40.46
C LEU A 456 -38.36 -3.61 41.42
N LYS A 457 -38.82 -4.82 41.08
CA LYS A 457 -39.59 -5.63 42.03
C LYS A 457 -38.70 -5.95 43.24
N ARG A 458 -39.13 -5.50 44.43
CA ARG A 458 -38.45 -5.77 45.70
C ARG A 458 -38.59 -7.26 46.05
N VAL A 459 -37.56 -7.86 46.56
CA VAL A 459 -37.57 -9.22 47.06
C VAL A 459 -37.80 -9.15 48.56
N HIS A 460 -39.00 -9.54 49.06
CA HIS A 460 -39.31 -9.58 50.48
C HIS A 460 -38.38 -10.51 51.23
N ALA A 461 -38.11 -10.18 52.48
CA ALA A 461 -37.15 -10.94 53.30
C ALA A 461 -37.57 -12.40 53.50
N SER A 462 -38.89 -12.66 53.53
CA SER A 462 -39.46 -13.99 53.67
C SER A 462 -39.25 -14.97 52.52
N ALA A 463 -39.09 -14.45 51.28
CA ALA A 463 -38.79 -15.32 50.12
C ALA A 463 -37.29 -15.71 49.99
N ARG A 464 -36.50 -15.44 51.03
CA ARG A 464 -35.05 -15.56 51.01
C ARG A 464 -34.50 -16.94 51.32
N TYR A 465 -35.32 -17.83 51.82
CA TYR A 465 -34.81 -19.06 52.45
C TYR A 465 -35.27 -20.39 51.81
N SER A 466 -35.99 -20.37 50.73
CA SER A 466 -36.43 -21.61 50.06
C SER A 466 -35.64 -21.94 48.79
N ASP A 467 -34.34 -21.69 48.76
CA ASP A 467 -33.49 -22.21 47.67
C ASP A 467 -32.88 -23.54 48.22
N ASP A 468 -33.66 -24.61 48.09
CA ASP A 468 -33.31 -25.98 48.50
C ASP A 468 -32.26 -26.64 47.59
N ARG A 469 -31.42 -25.84 46.96
CA ARG A 469 -30.31 -26.43 46.17
C ARG A 469 -29.28 -27.00 47.12
N PRO A 470 -28.92 -28.29 47.01
CA PRO A 470 -27.94 -28.94 47.88
C PRO A 470 -26.58 -28.21 47.80
N ALA A 471 -25.91 -28.10 48.94
CA ALA A 471 -24.57 -27.51 48.99
C ALA A 471 -23.66 -28.26 48.01
N PRO A 472 -22.82 -27.55 47.20
CA PRO A 472 -21.89 -28.21 46.32
C PRO A 472 -20.95 -29.11 47.11
N THR A 473 -21.09 -30.42 46.89
CA THR A 473 -20.21 -31.42 47.48
C THR A 473 -18.90 -31.49 46.72
N ALA A 474 -17.79 -31.66 47.43
CA ALA A 474 -16.48 -31.84 46.80
C ALA A 474 -16.46 -33.14 45.98
N GLY A 475 -16.70 -33.04 44.65
CA GLY A 475 -16.78 -34.18 43.74
C GLY A 475 -15.80 -34.09 42.58
N ARG A 476 -15.46 -35.23 41.98
CA ARG A 476 -14.57 -35.31 40.78
C ARG A 476 -15.15 -34.61 39.55
N HIS A 477 -16.47 -34.37 39.50
CA HIS A 477 -17.12 -33.67 38.37
C HIS A 477 -16.57 -32.25 38.12
N TYR A 478 -15.97 -31.57 39.11
CA TYR A 478 -15.35 -30.26 38.94
C TYR A 478 -14.10 -30.28 38.07
N PHE A 479 -13.48 -31.45 37.87
CA PHE A 479 -12.28 -31.59 37.05
C PHE A 479 -12.59 -31.97 35.61
N ILE A 480 -13.82 -32.30 35.22
CA ILE A 480 -14.21 -32.66 33.86
C ILE A 480 -13.97 -31.48 32.91
N GLY A 481 -14.43 -30.29 33.27
CA GLY A 481 -14.23 -29.06 32.45
C GLY A 481 -12.76 -28.73 32.21
N PRO A 482 -11.95 -28.61 33.30
CA PRO A 482 -10.50 -28.40 33.15
C PRO A 482 -9.79 -29.47 32.32
N VAL A 483 -10.09 -30.76 32.50
CA VAL A 483 -9.46 -31.85 31.74
C VAL A 483 -9.81 -31.76 30.26
N LEU A 484 -11.08 -31.56 29.92
CA LEU A 484 -11.53 -31.40 28.54
C LEU A 484 -10.89 -30.18 27.89
N TRP A 485 -10.82 -29.04 28.58
CA TRP A 485 -10.22 -27.81 28.08
C TRP A 485 -8.72 -27.99 27.78
N ILE A 486 -7.98 -28.56 28.74
CA ILE A 486 -6.54 -28.82 28.60
C ILE A 486 -6.29 -29.86 27.49
N GLY A 487 -7.10 -30.94 27.44
CA GLY A 487 -7.00 -31.94 26.38
C GLY A 487 -7.21 -31.36 24.98
N THR A 488 -8.24 -30.52 24.82
CA THR A 488 -8.49 -29.79 23.55
C THR A 488 -7.33 -28.83 23.22
N LEU A 489 -6.82 -28.11 24.20
CA LEU A 489 -5.68 -27.21 24.03
C LEU A 489 -4.44 -27.97 23.56
N LEU A 490 -4.10 -29.09 24.19
CA LEU A 490 -2.94 -29.90 23.80
C LEU A 490 -3.08 -30.50 22.40
N ALA A 491 -4.29 -30.80 21.95
CA ALA A 491 -4.58 -31.30 20.61
C ALA A 491 -4.44 -30.19 19.55
N LEU A 492 -4.87 -28.97 19.83
CA LEU A 492 -4.92 -27.88 18.87
C LEU A 492 -3.63 -27.04 18.81
N LEU A 493 -2.91 -26.89 19.91
CA LEU A 493 -1.74 -26.02 20.03
C LEU A 493 -0.61 -26.34 19.00
N PRO A 494 -0.28 -27.61 18.70
CA PRO A 494 0.73 -27.93 17.68
C PRO A 494 0.40 -27.40 16.30
N LEU A 495 -0.89 -27.34 15.94
CA LEU A 495 -1.34 -26.75 14.67
C LEU A 495 -1.17 -25.24 14.68
N GLY A 496 -1.43 -24.62 15.84
CA GLY A 496 -1.26 -23.18 16.03
C GLY A 496 0.19 -22.71 15.96
N LEU A 497 1.16 -23.52 16.39
CA LEU A 497 2.59 -23.18 16.33
C LEU A 497 3.13 -23.09 14.90
N ARG A 498 2.41 -23.60 13.91
CA ARG A 498 2.75 -23.54 12.47
C ARG A 498 2.21 -22.29 11.77
N ILE A 499 1.47 -21.43 12.46
CA ILE A 499 0.88 -20.22 11.86
C ILE A 499 1.97 -19.26 11.41
N GLY A 500 1.93 -18.90 10.13
CA GLY A 500 2.81 -17.89 9.53
C GLY A 500 2.30 -16.46 9.74
N PHE A 501 3.17 -15.51 9.40
CA PHE A 501 2.82 -14.10 9.29
C PHE A 501 2.67 -13.73 7.81
N ASN A 502 1.54 -13.14 7.41
CA ASN A 502 1.33 -12.63 6.06
C ASN A 502 1.74 -11.14 5.98
N PRO A 503 2.86 -10.81 5.31
CA PRO A 503 3.32 -9.44 5.16
C PRO A 503 2.69 -8.71 3.98
N ASN A 504 1.84 -9.36 3.18
CA ASN A 504 1.28 -8.77 1.97
C ASN A 504 0.12 -7.84 2.32
N LEU A 505 0.36 -6.53 2.28
CA LEU A 505 -0.66 -5.52 2.54
C LEU A 505 -1.81 -5.55 1.53
N LEU A 506 -1.55 -5.97 0.28
CA LEU A 506 -2.61 -6.03 -0.74
C LEU A 506 -3.60 -7.19 -0.50
N ASP A 507 -3.15 -8.28 0.15
CA ASP A 507 -4.04 -9.39 0.55
C ASP A 507 -5.03 -8.99 1.65
N LEU A 508 -4.72 -7.89 2.37
CA LEU A 508 -5.57 -7.37 3.45
C LEU A 508 -6.67 -6.46 2.92
N GLN A 509 -6.52 -5.93 1.72
CA GLN A 509 -7.51 -5.06 1.10
C GLN A 509 -8.77 -5.83 0.68
N ALA A 510 -9.86 -5.09 0.44
CA ALA A 510 -11.13 -5.68 0.06
C ALA A 510 -11.02 -6.44 -1.27
N PRO A 511 -11.55 -7.66 -1.38
CA PRO A 511 -11.53 -8.43 -2.61
C PRO A 511 -12.34 -7.77 -3.71
N GLY A 512 -11.90 -7.93 -4.98
CA GLY A 512 -12.61 -7.40 -6.15
C GLY A 512 -12.38 -5.91 -6.41
N LEU A 513 -11.46 -5.25 -5.71
CA LEU A 513 -11.02 -3.90 -6.02
C LEU A 513 -10.24 -3.88 -7.33
N LYS A 514 -10.75 -3.15 -8.31
CA LYS A 514 -10.08 -3.02 -9.63
C LYS A 514 -8.69 -2.41 -9.53
N SER A 515 -8.46 -1.50 -8.57
CA SER A 515 -7.15 -0.90 -8.33
C SER A 515 -6.13 -1.94 -7.86
N VAL A 516 -6.54 -2.90 -7.02
CA VAL A 516 -5.71 -4.02 -6.53
C VAL A 516 -5.43 -5.02 -7.64
N GLU A 517 -6.44 -5.43 -8.41
CA GLU A 517 -6.26 -6.33 -9.56
C GLU A 517 -5.27 -5.78 -10.59
N LEU A 518 -5.31 -4.46 -10.82
CA LEU A 518 -4.42 -3.80 -11.78
C LEU A 518 -2.98 -3.68 -11.27
N ILE A 519 -2.76 -3.43 -9.98
CA ILE A 519 -1.41 -3.31 -9.44
C ILE A 519 -0.67 -4.65 -9.44
N HIS A 520 -1.36 -5.76 -9.20
CA HIS A 520 -0.79 -7.11 -9.29
C HIS A 520 -0.22 -7.45 -10.68
N GLN A 521 -0.74 -6.81 -11.73
CA GLN A 521 -0.28 -7.02 -13.10
C GLN A 521 0.96 -6.17 -13.45
N MET A 522 1.42 -5.32 -12.53
CA MET A 522 2.56 -4.44 -12.75
C MET A 522 3.77 -4.88 -11.93
N PRO A 523 5.00 -4.74 -12.45
CA PRO A 523 6.21 -4.95 -11.67
C PRO A 523 6.38 -3.78 -10.69
N SER A 524 5.67 -3.86 -9.54
CA SER A 524 5.57 -2.77 -8.58
C SER A 524 6.62 -2.84 -7.46
N TRP A 525 7.30 -3.99 -7.30
CA TRP A 525 8.23 -4.24 -6.21
C TRP A 525 9.68 -4.23 -6.69
N TYR A 526 10.47 -3.33 -6.15
CA TYR A 526 11.87 -3.13 -6.50
C TYR A 526 12.67 -2.65 -5.29
N ALA A 527 13.97 -2.87 -5.35
CA ALA A 527 14.94 -2.21 -4.47
C ALA A 527 15.64 -1.09 -5.25
N VAL A 528 16.19 -0.11 -4.53
CA VAL A 528 16.91 1.03 -5.11
C VAL A 528 18.19 1.28 -4.32
N VAL A 529 19.28 1.50 -5.03
CA VAL A 529 20.51 2.02 -4.43
C VAL A 529 20.64 3.49 -4.80
N LEU A 530 20.77 4.33 -3.79
CA LEU A 530 20.96 5.77 -3.95
C LEU A 530 22.45 6.12 -3.86
N SER A 531 22.87 7.09 -4.67
CA SER A 531 24.23 7.66 -4.60
C SER A 531 24.30 9.04 -5.19
N ARG A 532 25.19 9.87 -4.66
CA ARG A 532 25.52 11.17 -5.27
C ARG A 532 26.48 11.05 -6.45
N SER A 533 27.08 9.87 -6.67
CA SER A 533 28.01 9.63 -7.77
C SER A 533 27.57 8.48 -8.66
N LEU A 534 27.42 8.74 -9.95
CA LEU A 534 27.15 7.68 -10.92
C LEU A 534 28.30 6.66 -11.03
N ARG A 535 29.53 7.07 -10.69
CA ARG A 535 30.71 6.17 -10.73
C ARG A 535 30.61 5.08 -9.67
N SER A 536 30.09 5.37 -8.47
CA SER A 536 29.98 4.40 -7.39
C SER A 536 28.89 3.36 -7.64
N LEU A 537 27.91 3.65 -8.50
CA LEU A 537 26.84 2.71 -8.88
C LEU A 537 27.30 1.67 -9.92
N ALA A 538 28.35 1.99 -10.71
CA ALA A 538 28.79 1.12 -11.79
C ALA A 538 29.32 -0.26 -11.30
N PRO A 539 30.17 -0.37 -10.25
CA PRO A 539 30.61 -1.65 -9.73
C PRO A 539 29.45 -2.44 -9.15
N ILE A 540 28.52 -1.78 -8.44
CA ILE A 540 27.32 -2.43 -7.88
C ILE A 540 26.49 -3.05 -9.00
N GLN A 541 26.24 -2.31 -10.07
CA GLN A 541 25.52 -2.84 -11.25
C GLN A 541 26.24 -4.02 -11.87
N HIS A 542 27.55 -3.95 -11.98
CA HIS A 542 28.35 -5.04 -12.54
C HIS A 542 28.24 -6.31 -11.68
N THR A 543 28.41 -6.20 -10.36
CA THR A 543 28.23 -7.32 -9.42
C THR A 543 26.84 -7.92 -9.49
N LEU A 544 25.78 -7.08 -9.48
CA LEU A 544 24.39 -7.53 -9.59
C LEU A 544 24.09 -8.29 -10.89
N ASN A 545 24.71 -7.88 -12.00
CA ASN A 545 24.52 -8.52 -13.31
C ASN A 545 25.36 -9.81 -13.47
N ALA A 546 26.48 -9.94 -12.76
CA ALA A 546 27.41 -11.06 -12.86
C ALA A 546 27.12 -12.21 -11.87
N ASP A 547 26.35 -11.96 -10.82
CA ASP A 547 26.14 -12.95 -9.75
C ASP A 547 25.21 -14.08 -10.18
N SER A 548 25.75 -15.31 -10.20
CA SER A 548 25.03 -16.53 -10.55
C SER A 548 24.02 -16.99 -9.48
N ARG A 549 24.16 -16.56 -8.23
CA ARG A 549 23.18 -16.85 -7.15
C ARG A 549 21.82 -16.24 -7.45
N ILE A 550 21.84 -15.20 -8.25
CA ILE A 550 20.68 -14.46 -8.75
C ILE A 550 20.42 -14.82 -10.23
N ALA A 551 21.30 -15.54 -10.89
CA ALA A 551 21.20 -15.92 -12.32
C ALA A 551 20.01 -16.83 -12.65
N GLY A 552 19.53 -17.64 -11.70
CA GLY A 552 18.22 -18.31 -11.80
C GLY A 552 17.04 -17.38 -11.51
N THR A 553 17.29 -16.20 -10.96
CA THR A 553 16.36 -15.16 -10.55
C THR A 553 16.87 -13.81 -11.05
N ALA A 554 16.93 -13.62 -12.36
CA ALA A 554 17.64 -12.50 -12.95
C ALA A 554 17.17 -11.16 -12.46
N ILE A 555 17.95 -10.56 -11.59
CA ILE A 555 17.85 -9.15 -11.23
C ILE A 555 18.17 -8.33 -12.47
N LYS A 556 17.24 -7.53 -12.89
CA LYS A 556 17.43 -6.56 -13.95
C LYS A 556 17.74 -5.22 -13.28
N SER A 557 19.01 -4.90 -13.19
CA SER A 557 19.40 -3.53 -12.83
C SER A 557 19.11 -2.63 -14.03
N THR A 558 18.22 -1.64 -13.84
CA THR A 558 17.76 -0.77 -14.90
C THR A 558 18.40 0.61 -14.80
N SER A 559 19.75 0.71 -14.65
CA SER A 559 20.38 2.02 -14.80
C SER A 559 20.63 2.32 -16.28
N SER A 560 19.61 2.87 -16.95
CA SER A 560 19.76 3.31 -18.34
C SER A 560 20.93 4.29 -18.54
N LEU A 561 21.30 5.06 -17.52
CA LEU A 561 22.43 6.01 -17.59
C LEU A 561 23.79 5.30 -17.62
N LEU A 562 23.96 4.25 -16.82
CA LEU A 562 25.18 3.43 -16.83
C LEU A 562 25.29 2.62 -18.11
N ASP A 563 24.20 2.01 -18.54
CA ASP A 563 24.11 1.30 -19.83
C ASP A 563 24.36 2.23 -21.02
N ALA A 564 23.89 3.47 -20.95
CA ALA A 564 24.11 4.46 -21.99
C ALA A 564 25.59 4.76 -22.20
N ARG A 565 26.38 4.88 -21.12
CA ARG A 565 27.83 5.06 -21.21
C ARG A 565 28.53 3.86 -21.85
N GLN A 566 28.11 2.64 -21.51
CA GLN A 566 28.66 1.43 -22.09
C GLN A 566 28.31 1.31 -23.58
N LYS A 567 27.07 1.60 -23.96
CA LYS A 567 26.61 1.65 -25.35
C LYS A 567 27.31 2.72 -26.16
N GLN A 568 27.58 3.90 -25.56
CA GLN A 568 28.34 4.97 -26.22
C GLN A 568 29.76 4.49 -26.55
N ARG A 569 30.49 3.88 -25.60
CA ARG A 569 31.83 3.31 -25.85
C ARG A 569 31.79 2.29 -27.00
N TYR A 570 30.79 1.39 -26.96
CA TYR A 570 30.61 0.37 -27.99
C TYR A 570 30.35 1.01 -29.39
N LEU A 571 29.46 2.01 -29.47
CA LEU A 571 29.15 2.70 -30.72
C LEU A 571 30.35 3.53 -31.22
N ALA A 572 31.07 4.16 -30.32
CA ALA A 572 32.28 4.93 -30.68
C ALA A 572 33.38 4.00 -31.23
N ALA A 573 33.59 2.82 -30.66
CA ALA A 573 34.55 1.86 -31.17
C ALA A 573 34.26 1.37 -32.61
N HIS A 574 32.98 1.30 -32.99
CA HIS A 574 32.53 0.87 -34.31
C HIS A 574 32.28 2.03 -35.29
N GLY A 575 32.33 3.28 -34.82
CA GLY A 575 31.92 4.48 -35.55
C GLY A 575 33.05 5.44 -35.93
N SER A 576 34.31 4.99 -35.88
CA SER A 576 35.50 5.85 -36.18
C SER A 576 35.41 6.52 -37.56
N ALA A 577 34.92 5.80 -38.57
CA ALA A 577 34.75 6.31 -39.93
C ALA A 577 33.72 7.48 -40.01
N LEU A 578 32.70 7.46 -39.15
CA LEU A 578 31.70 8.52 -39.08
C LEU A 578 32.18 9.75 -38.29
N ALA A 579 33.02 9.52 -37.29
CA ALA A 579 33.62 10.59 -36.49
C ALA A 579 34.61 11.46 -37.30
N ALA A 580 35.24 10.89 -38.30
CA ALA A 580 36.22 11.54 -39.15
C ALA A 580 35.61 12.50 -40.21
N ILE A 581 34.27 12.47 -40.40
CA ILE A 581 33.58 13.27 -41.41
C ILE A 581 33.43 14.73 -40.95
N ARG A 582 34.04 15.68 -41.70
CA ARG A 582 33.80 17.11 -41.51
C ARG A 582 32.63 17.57 -42.36
N TRP A 583 31.52 17.90 -41.73
CA TRP A 583 30.30 18.33 -42.41
C TRP A 583 30.38 19.81 -42.83
N GLN A 584 30.27 20.07 -44.14
CA GLN A 584 30.21 21.44 -44.67
C GLN A 584 28.90 21.66 -45.47
N PRO A 585 28.43 22.91 -45.58
CA PRO A 585 27.22 23.17 -46.34
C PRO A 585 27.45 22.79 -47.82
N PRO A 586 26.41 22.26 -48.49
CA PRO A 586 26.49 21.83 -49.87
C PRO A 586 26.62 23.04 -50.81
N ALA A 587 27.43 22.88 -51.82
CA ALA A 587 27.49 23.87 -52.91
C ALA A 587 26.20 23.85 -53.77
N PRO A 588 25.79 24.98 -54.34
CA PRO A 588 24.59 25.06 -55.17
C PRO A 588 24.70 24.15 -56.40
N ILE A 589 23.56 23.67 -56.86
CA ILE A 589 23.45 22.78 -58.02
C ILE A 589 23.43 23.65 -59.29
N LEU A 590 24.36 23.35 -60.18
CA LEU A 590 24.47 24.01 -61.46
C LEU A 590 23.84 23.14 -62.59
N PRO A 591 23.16 23.74 -63.60
CA PRO A 591 22.50 23.03 -64.70
C PRO A 591 23.44 22.06 -65.43
N ALA A 592 24.67 22.50 -65.71
CA ALA A 592 25.68 21.71 -66.45
C ALA A 592 26.08 20.39 -65.77
N ARG A 593 25.76 20.23 -64.44
CA ARG A 593 26.05 19.00 -63.75
C ARG A 593 24.88 18.01 -63.78
N LEU A 594 23.67 18.42 -64.10
CA LEU A 594 22.49 17.58 -64.19
C LEU A 594 22.62 16.52 -65.28
N SER A 595 23.18 16.88 -66.43
CA SER A 595 23.43 15.93 -67.53
C SER A 595 24.41 14.84 -67.17
N ARG A 596 25.45 15.11 -66.41
CA ARG A 596 26.42 14.11 -65.91
C ARG A 596 25.79 13.14 -64.93
N ILE A 597 24.86 13.61 -64.07
CA ILE A 597 24.11 12.75 -63.14
C ILE A 597 23.15 11.88 -63.95
N ALA A 598 22.50 12.42 -64.97
CA ALA A 598 21.60 11.64 -65.80
C ALA A 598 22.36 10.49 -66.51
N SER A 599 23.52 10.74 -67.04
CA SER A 599 24.34 9.69 -67.64
C SER A 599 24.84 8.63 -66.67
N ALA A 600 25.18 9.03 -65.46
CA ALA A 600 25.56 8.11 -64.40
C ALA A 600 24.35 7.22 -63.92
N ALA A 601 23.15 7.79 -63.91
CA ALA A 601 21.92 7.07 -63.54
C ALA A 601 21.54 6.05 -64.63
N GLU A 602 21.71 6.39 -65.93
CA GLU A 602 21.50 5.46 -67.05
C GLU A 602 22.50 4.32 -67.07
N LEU A 603 23.76 4.58 -66.76
CA LEU A 603 24.78 3.52 -66.60
C LEU A 603 24.40 2.53 -65.48
N LEU A 604 23.95 3.06 -64.35
CA LEU A 604 23.48 2.20 -63.22
C LEU A 604 22.21 1.40 -63.62
N ALA A 605 21.28 2.07 -64.28
CA ALA A 605 20.05 1.43 -64.78
C ALA A 605 20.33 0.27 -65.71
N GLY A 606 21.28 0.43 -66.67
CA GLY A 606 21.71 -0.61 -67.56
C GLY A 606 22.26 -1.84 -66.83
N LYS A 607 23.07 -1.63 -65.81
CA LYS A 607 23.61 -2.75 -64.98
C LYS A 607 22.57 -3.40 -64.12
N MET A 608 21.57 -2.66 -63.64
CA MET A 608 20.48 -3.22 -62.84
C MET A 608 19.41 -3.92 -63.65
N SER A 609 19.25 -3.62 -64.91
CA SER A 609 18.29 -4.29 -65.83
C SER A 609 18.63 -5.76 -66.08
N ALA A 610 19.92 -6.12 -66.02
CA ALA A 610 20.43 -7.48 -66.17
C ALA A 610 20.13 -8.39 -65.00
N ALA A 611 19.72 -7.87 -63.86
CA ALA A 611 19.42 -8.62 -62.64
C ALA A 611 17.91 -8.93 -62.56
N LYS A 612 17.52 -10.21 -62.38
CA LYS A 612 16.12 -10.63 -62.21
C LYS A 612 15.54 -10.13 -60.87
N ASN A 613 14.28 -9.66 -60.84
CA ASN A 613 13.44 -9.26 -59.70
C ASN A 613 13.41 -7.75 -59.34
N ALA A 614 13.46 -7.38 -58.04
CA ALA A 614 13.31 -5.98 -57.58
C ALA A 614 14.24 -4.96 -58.25
N ALA A 615 15.36 -5.37 -58.78
CA ALA A 615 16.33 -4.55 -59.51
C ALA A 615 15.75 -3.95 -60.81
N GLY A 616 14.91 -4.68 -61.55
CA GLY A 616 14.31 -4.18 -62.78
C GLY A 616 13.29 -3.05 -62.58
N ARG A 617 12.62 -2.97 -61.41
CA ARG A 617 11.77 -1.81 -61.07
C ARG A 617 12.60 -0.57 -60.75
N THR A 618 13.72 -0.75 -60.09
CA THR A 618 14.64 0.33 -59.77
C THR A 618 15.35 0.88 -61.03
N ALA A 619 15.70 0.02 -61.98
CA ALA A 619 16.26 0.40 -63.27
C ALA A 619 15.30 1.29 -64.09
N ARG A 620 14.00 0.96 -64.09
CA ARG A 620 12.99 1.80 -64.74
C ARG A 620 12.87 3.18 -64.11
N LEU A 621 12.88 3.24 -62.77
CA LEU A 621 12.88 4.53 -62.07
C LEU A 621 14.14 5.36 -62.29
N LEU A 622 15.31 4.72 -62.41
CA LEU A 622 16.57 5.38 -62.76
C LEU A 622 16.53 6.01 -64.13
N ASN A 623 15.99 5.29 -65.14
CA ASN A 623 15.81 5.82 -66.53
C ASN A 623 14.82 6.99 -66.54
N GLN A 624 13.68 6.89 -65.80
CA GLN A 624 12.75 8.02 -65.68
C GLN A 624 13.39 9.24 -65.01
N PHE A 625 14.21 9.00 -63.99
CA PHE A 625 14.94 10.02 -63.25
C PHE A 625 15.98 10.69 -64.17
N ALA A 626 16.75 9.93 -64.92
CA ALA A 626 17.71 10.43 -65.89
C ALA A 626 17.05 11.30 -67.00
N ALA A 627 15.93 10.80 -67.56
CA ALA A 627 15.16 11.54 -68.55
C ALA A 627 14.57 12.86 -67.98
N ALA A 628 14.15 12.87 -66.73
CA ALA A 628 13.71 14.11 -66.08
C ALA A 628 14.85 15.11 -65.91
N LEU A 629 16.05 14.66 -65.52
CA LEU A 629 17.20 15.51 -65.33
C LEU A 629 17.68 16.07 -66.69
N ARG A 630 17.65 15.31 -67.80
CA ARG A 630 17.99 15.77 -69.14
C ARG A 630 17.02 16.86 -69.65
N ARG A 631 15.71 16.62 -69.43
CA ARG A 631 14.69 17.63 -69.78
C ARG A 631 14.90 18.97 -69.07
N VAL A 632 15.21 18.92 -67.73
CA VAL A 632 15.51 20.10 -66.94
C VAL A 632 16.80 20.77 -67.43
N SER A 633 17.85 20.00 -67.79
CA SER A 633 19.14 20.49 -68.25
C SER A 633 19.05 21.14 -69.64
N ALA A 634 18.13 20.68 -70.49
CA ALA A 634 17.91 21.20 -71.87
C ALA A 634 16.77 22.26 -71.91
N GLY A 635 16.10 22.55 -70.83
CA GLY A 635 14.95 23.45 -70.74
C GLY A 635 15.36 24.94 -70.67
N PRO A 636 14.36 25.86 -70.66
CA PRO A 636 14.61 27.31 -70.53
C PRO A 636 15.41 27.68 -69.30
N PRO A 637 16.28 28.66 -69.31
CA PRO A 637 17.14 29.07 -68.20
C PRO A 637 16.36 29.39 -66.89
N ALA A 638 15.18 29.98 -66.97
CA ALA A 638 14.33 30.31 -65.84
C ALA A 638 13.78 29.02 -65.16
N LEU A 639 13.39 28.02 -65.94
CA LEU A 639 12.87 26.74 -65.39
C LEU A 639 14.02 25.94 -64.81
N SER A 640 15.16 25.86 -65.45
CA SER A 640 16.34 25.12 -64.98
C SER A 640 16.89 25.79 -63.71
N GLY A 641 16.90 27.13 -63.61
CA GLY A 641 17.28 27.88 -62.43
C GLY A 641 16.36 27.61 -61.22
N ALA A 642 15.04 27.63 -61.39
CA ALA A 642 14.07 27.32 -60.38
C ALA A 642 14.15 25.83 -59.82
N VAL A 643 14.37 24.89 -60.77
CA VAL A 643 14.55 23.47 -60.36
C VAL A 643 15.90 23.29 -59.64
N CYS A 644 16.98 23.90 -60.10
CA CYS A 644 18.27 23.84 -59.39
C CYS A 644 18.22 24.46 -58.01
N SER A 645 17.45 25.53 -57.79
CA SER A 645 17.23 26.12 -56.48
C SER A 645 16.49 25.13 -55.56
N ARG A 646 15.41 24.50 -56.04
CA ARG A 646 14.66 23.48 -55.27
C ARG A 646 15.53 22.25 -54.95
N LEU A 647 16.31 21.76 -55.88
CA LEU A 647 17.24 20.65 -55.64
C LEU A 647 18.35 21.05 -54.67
N SER A 648 18.81 22.29 -54.67
CA SER A 648 19.78 22.80 -53.69
C SER A 648 19.18 22.85 -52.28
N ALA A 649 17.93 23.30 -52.13
CA ALA A 649 17.21 23.27 -50.85
C ALA A 649 17.00 21.84 -50.37
N TRP A 650 16.59 20.91 -51.27
CA TRP A 650 16.48 19.50 -50.97
C TRP A 650 17.83 18.93 -50.50
N GLN A 651 18.91 19.25 -51.19
CA GLN A 651 20.24 18.79 -50.85
C GLN A 651 20.69 19.25 -49.46
N THR A 652 20.43 20.49 -49.09
CA THR A 652 20.72 21.01 -47.76
C THR A 652 19.93 20.28 -46.67
N ALA A 653 18.65 20.08 -46.91
CA ALA A 653 17.78 19.34 -45.94
C ALA A 653 18.17 17.88 -45.84
N PHE A 654 18.53 17.22 -46.94
CA PHE A 654 19.01 15.85 -46.97
C PHE A 654 20.32 15.68 -46.17
N MET A 655 21.23 16.61 -46.34
CA MET A 655 22.50 16.60 -45.60
C MET A 655 22.33 16.82 -44.13
N HIS A 656 21.45 17.73 -43.75
CA HIS A 656 21.11 17.88 -42.32
C HIS A 656 20.60 16.56 -41.73
N ARG A 657 19.71 15.84 -42.43
CA ARG A 657 19.23 14.52 -41.98
C ARG A 657 20.33 13.47 -41.91
N LEU A 658 21.25 13.43 -42.91
CA LEU A 658 22.39 12.52 -42.85
C LEU A 658 23.34 12.83 -41.71
N HIS A 659 23.60 14.11 -41.45
CA HIS A 659 24.40 14.53 -40.30
C HIS A 659 23.76 14.13 -38.98
N MET A 660 22.46 14.32 -38.83
CA MET A 660 21.71 13.88 -37.67
C MET A 660 21.74 12.35 -37.49
N LEU A 661 21.65 11.60 -38.61
CA LEU A 661 21.78 10.12 -38.55
C LEU A 661 23.19 9.70 -38.14
N ALA A 662 24.22 10.30 -38.67
CA ALA A 662 25.61 10.04 -38.30
C ALA A 662 25.87 10.32 -36.79
N ARG A 663 25.38 11.46 -36.32
CA ARG A 663 25.43 11.82 -34.88
C ARG A 663 24.61 10.86 -34.01
N THR A 664 23.50 10.33 -34.51
CA THR A 664 22.72 9.34 -33.80
C THR A 664 23.42 7.99 -33.70
N LEU A 665 24.11 7.61 -34.82
CA LEU A 665 24.89 6.36 -34.88
C LEU A 665 26.17 6.44 -34.05
N ASN A 666 26.80 7.62 -33.96
CA ASN A 666 27.95 7.87 -33.08
C ASN A 666 27.67 9.04 -32.14
N PRO A 667 26.86 8.81 -31.10
CA PRO A 667 26.49 9.85 -30.17
C PRO A 667 27.68 10.29 -29.34
N GLY A 668 27.81 11.59 -29.12
CA GLY A 668 28.80 12.17 -28.23
C GLY A 668 28.61 11.72 -26.77
N PRO A 669 29.39 12.29 -25.82
CA PRO A 669 29.26 11.96 -24.41
C PRO A 669 27.84 12.22 -23.90
N LEU A 670 27.37 11.31 -23.00
CA LEU A 670 26.05 11.44 -22.42
C LEU A 670 25.91 12.74 -21.61
N ASN A 671 25.04 13.62 -22.05
CA ASN A 671 24.70 14.85 -21.34
C ASN A 671 23.36 14.68 -20.61
N ILE A 672 23.42 14.52 -19.31
CA ILE A 672 22.24 14.27 -18.46
C ILE A 672 21.30 15.49 -18.43
N ALA A 673 21.85 16.72 -18.53
CA ALA A 673 21.06 17.93 -18.49
C ALA A 673 20.14 18.08 -19.72
N GLN A 674 20.56 17.53 -20.87
CA GLN A 674 19.80 17.55 -22.13
C GLN A 674 18.74 16.45 -22.24
N LEU A 675 18.70 15.51 -21.27
CA LEU A 675 17.71 14.45 -21.26
C LEU A 675 16.30 15.00 -21.00
N PRO A 676 15.26 14.42 -21.65
CA PRO A 676 13.88 14.76 -21.32
C PRO A 676 13.62 14.67 -19.83
N ALA A 677 12.83 15.60 -19.28
CA ALA A 677 12.53 15.65 -17.85
C ALA A 677 11.99 14.32 -17.29
N VAL A 678 11.19 13.61 -18.09
CA VAL A 678 10.63 12.28 -17.75
C VAL A 678 11.74 11.24 -17.50
N VAL A 679 12.77 11.20 -18.34
CA VAL A 679 13.91 10.27 -18.19
C VAL A 679 14.80 10.71 -17.04
N ARG A 680 15.08 12.03 -16.97
CA ARG A 680 15.95 12.58 -15.94
C ARG A 680 15.39 12.35 -14.54
N ARG A 681 14.12 12.70 -14.30
CA ARG A 681 13.44 12.53 -13.00
C ARG A 681 13.44 11.09 -12.49
N HIS A 682 13.45 10.10 -13.39
CA HIS A 682 13.48 8.70 -12.99
C HIS A 682 14.83 8.27 -12.42
N TYR A 683 15.92 8.81 -12.90
CA TYR A 683 17.26 8.37 -12.52
C TYR A 683 18.06 9.39 -11.72
N VAL A 684 17.68 10.65 -11.76
CA VAL A 684 18.41 11.75 -11.10
C VAL A 684 17.41 12.69 -10.44
N SER A 685 17.53 12.82 -9.12
CA SER A 685 16.69 13.74 -8.36
C SER A 685 17.08 15.21 -8.62
N PRO A 686 16.22 16.16 -8.27
CA PRO A 686 16.56 17.57 -8.23
C PRO A 686 17.79 17.88 -7.36
N GLY A 687 17.99 17.14 -6.27
CA GLY A 687 19.15 17.23 -5.35
C GLY A 687 20.43 16.56 -5.88
N GLY A 688 20.45 16.05 -7.14
CA GLY A 688 21.63 15.43 -7.75
C GLY A 688 21.91 14.01 -7.26
N VAL A 689 20.95 13.35 -6.64
CA VAL A 689 21.05 11.95 -6.22
C VAL A 689 20.67 11.04 -7.40
N TYR A 690 21.49 10.01 -7.65
CA TYR A 690 21.26 8.99 -8.66
C TYR A 690 20.59 7.77 -8.06
N ALA A 691 19.62 7.19 -8.76
CA ALA A 691 18.93 5.97 -8.38
C ALA A 691 19.26 4.78 -9.30
N LEU A 692 19.71 3.67 -8.73
CA LEU A 692 19.88 2.38 -9.38
C LEU A 692 18.74 1.46 -8.98
N TYR A 693 17.79 1.23 -9.87
CA TYR A 693 16.65 0.35 -9.65
C TYR A 693 17.04 -1.12 -9.84
N ILE A 694 16.69 -1.96 -8.88
CA ILE A 694 16.93 -3.39 -8.89
C ILE A 694 15.58 -4.09 -8.91
N THR A 695 15.21 -4.66 -10.05
CA THR A 695 13.92 -5.33 -10.26
C THR A 695 14.14 -6.83 -10.35
N PRO A 696 13.52 -7.66 -9.51
CA PRO A 696 13.59 -9.12 -9.62
C PRO A 696 12.83 -9.61 -10.86
N ARG A 697 13.17 -10.80 -11.36
CA ARG A 697 12.40 -11.48 -12.42
C ARG A 697 11.32 -12.41 -11.87
N PHE A 698 11.32 -12.63 -10.57
CA PHE A 698 10.36 -13.48 -9.86
C PHE A 698 9.45 -12.62 -8.98
N ASP A 699 8.36 -13.21 -8.61
CA ASP A 699 7.35 -12.56 -7.79
C ASP A 699 7.85 -12.36 -6.34
N LEU A 700 7.72 -11.13 -5.83
CA LEU A 700 8.06 -10.76 -4.44
C LEU A 700 6.84 -10.75 -3.50
N TRP A 701 5.67 -11.14 -3.97
CA TRP A 701 4.47 -11.15 -3.14
C TRP A 701 4.54 -12.21 -2.02
N HIS A 702 5.38 -13.23 -2.19
CA HIS A 702 5.61 -14.26 -1.17
C HIS A 702 6.76 -13.88 -0.23
N GLN A 703 6.54 -14.04 1.07
CA GLN A 703 7.53 -13.73 2.11
C GLN A 703 8.89 -14.41 1.88
N ALA A 704 8.88 -15.67 1.48
CA ALA A 704 10.12 -16.43 1.23
C ALA A 704 10.95 -15.86 0.07
N THR A 705 10.29 -15.38 -0.99
CA THR A 705 10.97 -14.77 -2.14
C THR A 705 11.45 -13.37 -1.82
N LEU A 706 10.67 -12.57 -1.09
CA LEU A 706 11.05 -11.25 -0.59
C LEU A 706 12.27 -11.36 0.34
N HIS A 707 12.24 -12.30 1.29
CA HIS A 707 13.36 -12.56 2.22
C HIS A 707 14.63 -12.91 1.45
N ARG A 708 14.56 -13.89 0.52
CA ARG A 708 15.72 -14.28 -0.30
C ARG A 708 16.27 -13.12 -1.11
N PHE A 709 15.40 -12.28 -1.69
CA PHE A 709 15.81 -11.13 -2.46
C PHE A 709 16.55 -10.10 -1.63
N VAL A 710 15.99 -9.68 -0.49
CA VAL A 710 16.58 -8.64 0.35
C VAL A 710 17.86 -9.14 1.02
N VAL A 711 17.89 -10.39 1.48
CA VAL A 711 19.09 -11.01 2.06
C VAL A 711 20.20 -11.16 1.01
N ALA A 712 19.90 -11.51 -0.23
CA ALA A 712 20.89 -11.54 -1.30
C ALA A 712 21.51 -10.16 -1.56
N LEU A 713 20.71 -9.08 -1.44
CA LEU A 713 21.21 -7.71 -1.60
C LEU A 713 22.02 -7.21 -0.42
N GLN A 714 21.56 -7.46 0.82
CA GLN A 714 22.18 -6.92 2.05
C GLN A 714 23.20 -7.84 2.71
N GLY A 715 23.11 -9.16 2.48
CA GLY A 715 23.81 -10.18 3.22
C GLY A 715 23.04 -10.67 4.45
N ASP A 716 23.49 -11.77 5.02
CA ASP A 716 22.90 -12.43 6.21
C ASP A 716 23.79 -12.37 7.47
N GLY A 717 24.85 -11.58 7.45
CA GLY A 717 25.86 -11.49 8.51
C GLY A 717 26.98 -12.52 8.36
N HIS A 718 26.73 -13.69 7.73
CA HIS A 718 27.73 -14.70 7.41
C HIS A 718 28.28 -14.56 5.98
N ARG A 719 27.44 -14.04 5.08
CA ARG A 719 27.81 -13.80 3.67
C ARG A 719 27.60 -12.33 3.33
N PRO A 720 28.59 -11.71 2.66
CA PRO A 720 28.43 -10.34 2.20
C PRO A 720 27.31 -10.25 1.17
N GLY A 721 26.54 -9.17 1.25
CA GLY A 721 25.51 -8.86 0.26
C GLY A 721 26.10 -8.43 -1.08
N LEU A 722 25.26 -8.43 -2.11
CA LEU A 722 25.63 -7.94 -3.45
C LEU A 722 25.77 -6.43 -3.49
N VAL A 723 25.15 -5.74 -2.55
CA VAL A 723 25.25 -4.28 -2.37
C VAL A 723 26.14 -4.03 -1.15
N PRO A 724 27.17 -3.21 -1.26
CA PRO A 724 28.04 -2.87 -0.13
C PRO A 724 27.23 -2.29 1.04
N ALA A 725 27.57 -2.66 2.28
CA ALA A 725 26.87 -2.23 3.49
C ALA A 725 26.83 -0.69 3.67
N LYS A 726 27.80 0.04 3.09
CA LYS A 726 27.87 1.51 3.12
C LYS A 726 26.98 2.17 2.06
N ALA A 727 26.37 1.42 1.14
CA ALA A 727 25.51 1.97 0.12
C ALA A 727 24.09 2.16 0.65
N ASP A 728 23.45 3.25 0.27
CA ASP A 728 22.07 3.55 0.65
C ASP A 728 21.09 2.68 -0.14
N LEU A 729 20.84 1.48 0.36
CA LEU A 729 19.90 0.51 -0.20
C LEU A 729 18.50 0.75 0.40
N THR A 730 17.53 1.02 -0.43
CA THR A 730 16.13 1.34 -0.07
C THR A 730 15.15 0.80 -1.13
N GLY A 731 13.95 1.29 -1.16
CA GLY A 731 12.88 0.89 -2.09
C GLY A 731 11.79 0.07 -1.42
N ILE A 732 10.69 -0.16 -2.14
CA ILE A 732 9.48 -0.79 -1.59
C ILE A 732 9.75 -2.18 -1.01
N ALA A 733 10.52 -3.01 -1.70
CA ALA A 733 10.86 -4.37 -1.24
C ALA A 733 11.68 -4.36 0.05
N VAL A 734 12.68 -3.48 0.14
CA VAL A 734 13.56 -3.35 1.32
C VAL A 734 12.78 -2.78 2.50
N GLN A 735 11.97 -1.75 2.25
CA GLN A 735 11.12 -1.13 3.27
C GLN A 735 10.13 -2.15 3.84
N LEU A 736 9.44 -2.92 3.00
CA LEU A 736 8.47 -3.92 3.46
C LEU A 736 9.14 -5.03 4.28
N PHE A 737 10.31 -5.51 3.86
CA PHE A 737 11.06 -6.52 4.59
C PHE A 737 11.41 -6.06 6.02
N HIS A 738 12.01 -4.86 6.14
CA HIS A 738 12.38 -4.31 7.44
C HIS A 738 11.17 -3.93 8.29
N SER A 739 10.11 -3.41 7.67
CA SER A 739 8.86 -3.10 8.36
C SER A 739 8.24 -4.35 8.96
N THR A 740 8.16 -5.45 8.20
CA THR A 740 7.65 -6.73 8.69
C THR A 740 8.43 -7.23 9.91
N ARG A 741 9.76 -7.14 9.85
CA ARG A 741 10.63 -7.54 10.97
C ARG A 741 10.46 -6.64 12.20
N ALA A 742 10.41 -5.32 11.99
CA ALA A 742 10.23 -4.34 13.05
C ALA A 742 8.86 -4.50 13.74
N ILE A 743 7.78 -4.69 12.97
CA ILE A 743 6.44 -4.90 13.50
C ILE A 743 6.36 -6.20 14.28
N ARG A 744 6.93 -7.30 13.77
CA ARG A 744 6.98 -8.57 14.49
C ARG A 744 7.72 -8.44 15.84
N GLY A 745 8.83 -7.70 15.86
CA GLY A 745 9.56 -7.42 17.10
C GLY A 745 8.74 -6.57 18.08
N ALA A 746 8.08 -5.53 17.59
CA ALA A 746 7.18 -4.68 18.37
C ALA A 746 6.01 -5.46 18.97
N PHE A 747 5.42 -6.38 18.20
CA PHE A 747 4.34 -7.27 18.64
C PHE A 747 4.75 -8.13 19.84
N VAL A 748 5.87 -8.83 19.74
CA VAL A 748 6.34 -9.69 20.81
C VAL A 748 6.64 -8.87 22.06
N SER A 749 7.33 -7.75 21.92
CA SER A 749 7.64 -6.88 23.07
C SER A 749 6.38 -6.28 23.70
N ALA A 750 5.42 -5.79 22.91
CA ALA A 750 4.16 -5.27 23.40
C ALA A 750 3.33 -6.35 24.15
N THR A 751 3.28 -7.56 23.59
CA THR A 751 2.56 -8.69 24.22
C THR A 751 3.17 -9.05 25.58
N VAL A 752 4.51 -9.17 25.66
CA VAL A 752 5.20 -9.48 26.90
C VAL A 752 5.04 -8.35 27.93
N MET A 753 5.18 -7.09 27.52
CA MET A 753 5.00 -5.94 28.38
C MET A 753 3.55 -5.81 28.88
N ALA A 754 2.54 -6.05 28.04
CA ALA A 754 1.14 -6.04 28.43
C ALA A 754 0.86 -7.14 29.47
N LEU A 755 1.37 -8.35 29.25
CA LEU A 755 1.23 -9.45 30.20
C LEU A 755 1.90 -9.14 31.53
N ALA A 756 3.14 -8.63 31.51
CA ALA A 756 3.87 -8.26 32.72
C ALA A 756 3.13 -7.17 33.52
N LEU A 757 2.61 -6.14 32.81
CA LEU A 757 1.85 -5.05 33.42
C LEU A 757 0.55 -5.56 34.06
N VAL A 758 -0.21 -6.41 33.36
CA VAL A 758 -1.46 -7.00 33.87
C VAL A 758 -1.16 -7.87 35.09
N VAL A 759 -0.13 -8.73 35.04
CA VAL A 759 0.27 -9.54 36.21
C VAL A 759 0.63 -8.66 37.38
N LEU A 760 1.39 -7.57 37.15
CA LEU A 760 1.75 -6.63 38.22
C LEU A 760 0.52 -5.95 38.81
N LEU A 761 -0.41 -5.44 38.00
CA LEU A 761 -1.63 -4.77 38.48
C LEU A 761 -2.53 -5.71 39.25
N VAL A 762 -2.72 -6.95 38.81
CA VAL A 762 -3.50 -7.99 39.50
C VAL A 762 -2.81 -8.37 40.81
N PHE A 763 -1.46 -8.44 40.84
CA PHE A 763 -0.72 -8.68 42.07
C PHE A 763 -0.88 -7.54 43.09
N LEU A 764 -0.79 -6.29 42.65
CA LEU A 764 -0.98 -5.12 43.50
C LEU A 764 -2.39 -5.06 44.13
N ASP A 765 -3.41 -5.51 43.36
CA ASP A 765 -4.80 -5.62 43.86
C ASP A 765 -5.01 -6.76 44.82
N LEU A 766 -4.60 -7.96 44.46
CA LEU A 766 -4.85 -9.18 45.25
C LEU A 766 -3.85 -9.37 46.41
N ARG A 767 -2.62 -8.84 46.28
CA ARG A 767 -1.50 -8.95 47.24
C ARG A 767 -1.16 -10.39 47.67
N ARG A 768 -1.50 -11.38 46.81
CA ARG A 768 -1.25 -12.81 47.04
C ARG A 768 -0.86 -13.50 45.76
N LEU A 769 0.39 -13.94 45.62
CA LEU A 769 0.93 -14.51 44.38
C LEU A 769 0.09 -15.72 43.87
N ARG A 770 -0.32 -16.63 44.75
CA ARG A 770 -1.18 -17.77 44.35
C ARG A 770 -2.49 -17.33 43.72
N GLN A 771 -3.16 -16.31 44.28
CA GLN A 771 -4.41 -15.79 43.73
C GLN A 771 -4.18 -15.06 42.43
N THR A 772 -3.08 -14.35 42.31
CA THR A 772 -2.67 -13.67 41.05
C THR A 772 -2.46 -14.70 39.94
N LEU A 773 -1.66 -15.76 40.20
CA LEU A 773 -1.40 -16.82 39.21
C LEU A 773 -2.69 -17.52 38.76
N VAL A 774 -3.58 -17.83 39.71
CA VAL A 774 -4.88 -18.43 39.41
C VAL A 774 -5.76 -17.48 38.61
N THR A 775 -5.73 -16.18 38.90
CA THR A 775 -6.50 -15.18 38.15
C THR A 775 -5.98 -15.04 36.70
N VAL A 776 -4.66 -15.00 36.53
CA VAL A 776 -4.02 -14.82 35.20
C VAL A 776 -4.01 -16.13 34.42
N SER A 777 -4.19 -17.30 35.02
CA SER A 777 -4.25 -18.58 34.30
C SER A 777 -5.33 -18.64 33.23
N VAL A 778 -6.37 -17.82 33.34
CA VAL A 778 -7.41 -17.63 32.30
C VAL A 778 -6.80 -17.17 30.96
N LEU A 779 -5.84 -16.24 31.02
CA LEU A 779 -5.10 -15.82 29.85
C LEU A 779 -4.15 -16.93 29.35
N GLY A 780 -3.43 -17.56 30.27
CA GLY A 780 -2.50 -18.66 29.98
C GLY A 780 -3.15 -19.89 29.33
N LEU A 781 -4.46 -20.05 29.44
CA LEU A 781 -5.24 -21.15 28.84
C LEU A 781 -6.08 -20.68 27.65
N GLY A 782 -6.56 -19.44 27.67
CA GLY A 782 -7.42 -18.90 26.59
C GLY A 782 -6.65 -18.46 25.38
N LEU A 783 -5.51 -17.78 25.53
CA LEU A 783 -4.71 -17.31 24.40
C LEU A 783 -4.07 -18.47 23.60
N PRO A 784 -3.47 -19.50 24.21
CA PRO A 784 -3.02 -20.66 23.44
C PRO A 784 -4.15 -21.40 22.74
N MET A 785 -5.37 -21.44 23.31
CA MET A 785 -6.54 -22.00 22.65
C MET A 785 -6.90 -21.22 21.37
N LEU A 786 -6.88 -19.87 21.44
CA LEU A 786 -7.04 -19.03 20.26
C LEU A 786 -6.00 -19.37 19.18
N ILE A 787 -4.72 -19.47 19.56
CA ILE A 787 -3.63 -19.83 18.63
C ILE A 787 -3.90 -21.20 18.00
N GLY A 788 -4.35 -22.18 18.80
CA GLY A 788 -4.75 -23.50 18.29
C GLY A 788 -5.89 -23.44 17.26
N ILE A 789 -6.94 -22.66 17.55
CA ILE A 789 -8.08 -22.47 16.62
C ILE A 789 -7.62 -21.76 15.34
N MET A 790 -6.77 -20.76 15.45
CA MET A 790 -6.18 -20.10 14.26
C MET A 790 -5.44 -21.10 13.38
N GLY A 791 -4.72 -22.07 13.96
CA GLY A 791 -4.06 -23.14 13.22
C GLY A 791 -5.01 -24.04 12.44
N VAL A 792 -6.17 -24.36 13.00
CA VAL A 792 -7.21 -25.16 12.33
C VAL A 792 -7.91 -24.37 11.24
N THR A 793 -8.21 -23.11 11.48
CA THR A 793 -8.95 -22.25 10.53
C THR A 793 -8.09 -21.67 9.42
N GLY A 794 -6.75 -21.81 9.52
CA GLY A 794 -5.81 -21.22 8.57
C GLY A 794 -5.67 -19.69 8.69
N LEU A 795 -6.18 -19.09 9.78
CA LEU A 795 -6.04 -17.66 10.04
C LEU A 795 -4.58 -17.32 10.33
N GLN A 796 -4.00 -16.40 9.54
CA GLN A 796 -2.62 -15.96 9.68
C GLN A 796 -2.52 -14.64 10.43
N TRP A 797 -1.40 -14.44 11.13
CA TRP A 797 -1.05 -13.12 11.63
C TRP A 797 -0.76 -12.17 10.47
N ASN A 798 -1.18 -10.93 10.56
CA ASN A 798 -0.94 -9.88 9.57
C ASN A 798 -0.80 -8.51 10.24
N PHE A 799 -0.53 -7.46 9.46
CA PHE A 799 -0.34 -6.10 9.95
C PHE A 799 -1.54 -5.49 10.67
N ALA A 800 -2.75 -5.94 10.39
CA ALA A 800 -3.96 -5.40 11.00
C ALA A 800 -4.34 -6.13 12.30
N ASN A 801 -4.16 -7.46 12.34
CA ASN A 801 -4.69 -8.30 13.44
C ASN A 801 -3.66 -8.63 14.54
N PHE A 802 -2.37 -8.39 14.31
CA PHE A 802 -1.35 -8.72 15.31
C PHE A 802 -1.53 -7.93 16.62
N PHE A 803 -2.18 -6.76 16.55
CA PHE A 803 -2.53 -5.94 17.72
C PHE A 803 -3.58 -6.58 18.64
N ALA A 804 -4.29 -7.59 18.15
CA ALA A 804 -5.27 -8.30 18.95
C ALA A 804 -4.70 -8.86 20.27
N MET A 805 -3.42 -9.30 20.28
CA MET A 805 -2.85 -9.96 21.46
C MET A 805 -2.71 -9.05 22.69
N PRO A 806 -2.08 -7.87 22.62
CA PRO A 806 -2.07 -6.94 23.75
C PRO A 806 -3.47 -6.53 24.20
N ILE A 807 -4.40 -6.32 23.27
CA ILE A 807 -5.79 -5.96 23.57
C ILE A 807 -6.51 -7.12 24.27
N LEU A 808 -6.34 -8.36 23.80
CA LEU A 808 -6.90 -9.56 24.42
C LEU A 808 -6.37 -9.81 25.84
N ILE A 809 -5.08 -9.53 26.08
CA ILE A 809 -4.49 -9.57 27.41
C ILE A 809 -5.17 -8.53 28.31
N GLY A 810 -5.34 -7.29 27.77
CA GLY A 810 -5.98 -6.19 28.49
C GLY A 810 -7.46 -6.41 28.77
N ALA A 811 -8.24 -6.92 27.81
CA ALA A 811 -9.66 -7.19 27.98
C ALA A 811 -9.93 -8.51 28.69
N GLY A 812 -9.12 -9.53 28.42
CA GLY A 812 -9.42 -10.90 28.90
C GLY A 812 -9.12 -11.15 30.37
N HIS A 813 -8.13 -10.46 30.96
CA HIS A 813 -7.80 -10.68 32.39
C HIS A 813 -8.94 -10.31 33.33
N GLU A 814 -9.85 -9.44 32.91
CA GLU A 814 -10.98 -8.99 33.75
C GLU A 814 -11.90 -10.13 34.17
N TYR A 815 -12.11 -11.16 33.33
CA TYR A 815 -12.92 -12.32 33.71
C TYR A 815 -12.35 -13.03 34.96
N GLY A 816 -11.05 -13.21 35.00
CA GLY A 816 -10.35 -13.75 36.16
C GLY A 816 -10.44 -12.83 37.37
N VAL A 817 -10.25 -11.53 37.20
CA VAL A 817 -10.32 -10.52 38.27
C VAL A 817 -11.71 -10.49 38.88
N PHE A 818 -12.77 -10.41 38.07
CA PHE A 818 -14.14 -10.40 38.56
C PHE A 818 -14.49 -11.69 39.29
N MET A 819 -14.10 -12.86 38.78
CA MET A 819 -14.33 -14.15 39.49
C MET A 819 -13.57 -14.23 40.81
N MET A 820 -12.30 -13.79 40.85
CA MET A 820 -11.49 -13.85 42.05
C MET A 820 -12.00 -12.88 43.14
N HIS A 821 -12.44 -11.67 42.79
CA HIS A 821 -13.06 -10.75 43.75
C HIS A 821 -14.38 -11.32 44.31
N ARG A 822 -15.18 -11.99 43.47
CA ARG A 822 -16.39 -12.67 43.91
C ARG A 822 -16.10 -13.85 44.85
N TYR A 823 -15.07 -14.63 44.51
CA TYR A 823 -14.59 -15.72 45.36
C TYR A 823 -14.16 -15.19 46.72
N ARG A 824 -13.39 -14.09 46.78
CA ARG A 824 -12.99 -13.44 48.04
C ARG A 824 -14.19 -12.91 48.86
N GLU A 825 -15.16 -12.27 48.17
CA GLU A 825 -16.41 -11.79 48.80
C GLU A 825 -17.18 -12.95 49.44
N THR A 826 -17.19 -14.12 48.80
CA THR A 826 -17.85 -15.32 49.29
C THR A 826 -17.14 -15.93 50.52
N LEU A 827 -15.81 -15.97 50.52
CA LEU A 827 -15.03 -16.43 51.69
C LEU A 827 -15.25 -15.59 52.94
N HIS A 828 -15.42 -14.27 52.80
CA HIS A 828 -15.64 -13.34 53.90
C HIS A 828 -17.10 -13.31 54.40
N ASN A 829 -18.06 -13.82 53.62
CA ASN A 829 -19.47 -13.86 53.99
C ASN A 829 -20.12 -15.16 53.45
N PRO A 830 -20.03 -16.26 54.24
CA PRO A 830 -20.52 -17.60 53.86
C PRO A 830 -22.01 -17.64 53.54
N ARG A 831 -22.84 -16.79 54.15
CA ARG A 831 -24.28 -16.67 53.83
C ARG A 831 -24.57 -16.24 52.39
N ARG A 832 -23.54 -15.85 51.62
CA ARG A 832 -23.65 -15.41 50.23
C ARG A 832 -23.16 -16.46 49.23
N VAL A 833 -22.78 -17.63 49.64
CA VAL A 833 -22.18 -18.69 48.80
C VAL A 833 -23.05 -19.04 47.59
N TRP A 834 -24.34 -19.21 47.80
CA TRP A 834 -25.31 -19.57 46.75
C TRP A 834 -25.42 -18.54 45.65
N ARG A 835 -25.00 -17.31 45.86
CA ARG A 835 -25.07 -16.20 44.93
C ARG A 835 -23.79 -16.00 44.11
N PHE A 836 -22.74 -16.74 44.43
CA PHE A 836 -21.53 -16.79 43.60
C PHE A 836 -21.86 -17.30 42.19
N TRP A 837 -22.71 -18.29 42.09
CA TRP A 837 -23.10 -18.93 40.84
C TRP A 837 -23.99 -18.07 39.97
N ASP A 838 -25.07 -17.53 40.51
CA ASP A 838 -26.17 -16.97 39.69
C ASP A 838 -25.88 -15.55 39.15
N VAL A 839 -25.20 -14.74 39.92
CA VAL A 839 -24.99 -13.32 39.55
C VAL A 839 -23.67 -13.09 38.77
N SER A 840 -22.64 -13.85 39.12
CA SER A 840 -21.34 -13.73 38.43
C SER A 840 -21.43 -14.26 37.02
N GLU A 841 -22.07 -15.37 36.79
CA GLU A 841 -22.23 -16.03 35.50
C GLU A 841 -22.94 -15.11 34.50
N ARG A 842 -24.08 -14.54 34.84
CA ARG A 842 -24.85 -13.68 33.94
C ARG A 842 -24.12 -12.38 33.59
N ALA A 843 -23.41 -11.77 34.54
CA ALA A 843 -22.68 -10.55 34.31
C ALA A 843 -21.49 -10.80 33.40
N LEU A 844 -20.69 -11.85 33.62
CA LEU A 844 -19.52 -12.19 32.81
C LEU A 844 -19.92 -12.68 31.41
N LEU A 845 -20.99 -13.48 31.31
CA LEU A 845 -21.56 -13.90 30.03
C LEU A 845 -22.01 -12.68 29.22
N LEU A 846 -22.66 -11.69 29.88
CA LEU A 846 -23.09 -10.47 29.24
C LEU A 846 -21.89 -9.65 28.75
N CYS A 847 -20.84 -9.50 29.55
CA CYS A 847 -19.59 -8.86 29.14
C CYS A 847 -18.98 -9.59 27.94
N ALA A 848 -18.82 -10.90 28.01
CA ALA A 848 -18.28 -11.69 26.89
C ALA A 848 -19.13 -11.56 25.62
N PHE A 849 -20.46 -11.62 25.75
CA PHE A 849 -21.39 -11.43 24.63
C PHE A 849 -21.24 -10.05 23.98
N VAL A 850 -21.18 -8.99 24.80
CA VAL A 850 -21.04 -7.62 24.33
C VAL A 850 -19.72 -7.44 23.57
N THR A 851 -18.61 -7.88 24.16
CA THR A 851 -17.27 -7.72 23.55
C THR A 851 -17.10 -8.61 22.32
N CYS A 852 -17.55 -9.87 22.36
CA CYS A 852 -17.54 -10.76 21.19
C CYS A 852 -18.42 -10.22 20.05
N SER A 853 -19.60 -9.68 20.37
CA SER A 853 -20.48 -9.10 19.34
C SER A 853 -19.88 -7.84 18.74
N SER A 854 -19.33 -6.93 19.56
CA SER A 854 -18.74 -5.68 19.09
C SER A 854 -17.61 -5.93 18.09
N PHE A 855 -16.66 -6.78 18.43
CA PHE A 855 -15.58 -7.14 17.50
C PHE A 855 -16.03 -8.10 16.40
N GLY A 856 -16.99 -8.99 16.67
CA GLY A 856 -17.53 -9.94 15.70
C GLY A 856 -18.16 -9.27 14.47
N PHE A 857 -18.76 -8.10 14.64
CA PHE A 857 -19.29 -7.35 13.49
C PHE A 857 -18.20 -6.80 12.58
N LEU A 858 -16.99 -6.54 13.07
CA LEU A 858 -15.84 -6.24 12.22
C LEU A 858 -15.45 -7.41 11.31
N ALA A 859 -15.71 -8.65 11.73
CA ALA A 859 -15.44 -9.82 10.89
C ALA A 859 -16.26 -9.84 9.58
N LEU A 860 -17.33 -9.04 9.51
CA LEU A 860 -18.17 -8.85 8.32
C LEU A 860 -17.66 -7.73 7.40
N ALA A 861 -16.60 -7.02 7.77
CA ALA A 861 -16.01 -5.97 6.95
C ALA A 861 -15.47 -6.57 5.64
N ARG A 862 -15.53 -5.80 4.57
CA ARG A 862 -14.95 -6.17 3.26
C ARG A 862 -13.44 -6.11 3.28
N ASP A 863 -12.87 -5.21 4.07
CA ASP A 863 -11.44 -5.14 4.32
C ASP A 863 -10.99 -6.36 5.13
N ARG A 864 -10.17 -7.22 4.51
CA ARG A 864 -9.72 -8.48 5.13
C ARG A 864 -8.84 -8.27 6.35
N GLY A 865 -8.10 -7.16 6.41
CA GLY A 865 -7.27 -6.82 7.56
C GLY A 865 -8.13 -6.58 8.79
N ILE A 866 -9.12 -5.69 8.68
CA ILE A 866 -10.08 -5.37 9.74
C ILE A 866 -10.96 -6.57 10.09
N ALA A 867 -11.44 -7.30 9.08
CA ALA A 867 -12.22 -8.52 9.30
C ALA A 867 -11.45 -9.56 10.11
N SER A 868 -10.16 -9.75 9.81
CA SER A 868 -9.30 -10.69 10.55
C SER A 868 -9.04 -10.24 11.99
N LEU A 869 -8.89 -8.92 12.23
CA LEU A 869 -8.79 -8.35 13.58
C LEU A 869 -10.06 -8.64 14.38
N GLY A 870 -11.22 -8.33 13.80
CA GLY A 870 -12.51 -8.58 14.45
C GLY A 870 -12.73 -10.04 14.79
N LEU A 871 -12.41 -10.94 13.87
CA LEU A 871 -12.56 -12.39 14.06
C LEU A 871 -11.63 -12.92 15.16
N ILE A 872 -10.35 -12.54 15.17
CA ILE A 872 -9.37 -12.96 16.19
C ILE A 872 -9.77 -12.41 17.55
N MET A 873 -10.23 -11.16 17.62
CA MET A 873 -10.72 -10.59 18.87
C MET A 873 -11.94 -11.34 19.42
N ALA A 874 -12.94 -11.60 18.58
CA ALA A 874 -14.15 -12.30 18.99
C ALA A 874 -13.85 -13.74 19.47
N ILE A 875 -13.06 -14.50 18.70
CA ILE A 875 -12.65 -15.85 19.08
C ILE A 875 -11.78 -15.82 20.34
N GLY A 876 -10.84 -14.86 20.43
CA GLY A 876 -9.94 -14.73 21.57
C GLY A 876 -10.69 -14.44 22.87
N ILE A 877 -11.62 -13.48 22.88
CA ILE A 877 -12.48 -13.18 24.03
C ILE A 877 -13.33 -14.40 24.41
N ALA A 878 -13.92 -15.08 23.41
CA ALA A 878 -14.68 -16.29 23.66
C ALA A 878 -13.80 -17.39 24.32
N CYS A 879 -12.59 -17.62 23.83
CA CYS A 879 -11.66 -18.60 24.40
C CYS A 879 -11.28 -18.24 25.86
N ILE A 880 -11.00 -16.96 26.12
CA ILE A 880 -10.63 -16.52 27.47
C ILE A 880 -11.82 -16.63 28.42
N TYR A 881 -13.02 -16.20 28.01
CA TYR A 881 -14.24 -16.36 28.79
C TYR A 881 -14.54 -17.83 29.08
N LEU A 882 -14.49 -18.70 28.06
CA LEU A 882 -14.72 -20.13 28.24
C LEU A 882 -13.65 -20.76 29.12
N SER A 883 -12.39 -20.34 29.06
CA SER A 883 -11.36 -20.82 29.99
C SER A 883 -11.66 -20.40 31.43
N ALA A 884 -12.22 -19.22 31.67
CA ALA A 884 -12.67 -18.77 32.97
C ALA A 884 -13.84 -19.65 33.48
N GLU A 885 -14.79 -19.98 32.59
CA GLU A 885 -15.99 -20.75 32.92
C GLU A 885 -15.71 -22.26 33.11
N PHE A 886 -14.92 -22.87 32.23
CA PHE A 886 -14.64 -24.30 32.27
C PHE A 886 -13.47 -24.69 33.17
N VAL A 887 -12.54 -23.78 33.46
CA VAL A 887 -11.36 -24.07 34.27
C VAL A 887 -11.37 -23.32 35.61
N LEU A 888 -11.40 -21.98 35.58
CA LEU A 888 -11.24 -21.16 36.77
C LEU A 888 -12.44 -21.34 37.72
N ARG A 889 -13.65 -21.25 37.20
CA ARG A 889 -14.89 -21.38 38.00
C ARG A 889 -15.00 -22.74 38.72
N PRO A 890 -14.86 -23.93 38.07
CA PRO A 890 -14.88 -25.20 38.72
C PRO A 890 -13.80 -25.34 39.81
N LEU A 891 -12.58 -24.87 39.56
CA LEU A 891 -11.49 -24.91 40.52
C LEU A 891 -11.78 -24.08 41.78
N LEU A 892 -12.26 -22.84 41.60
CA LEU A 892 -12.65 -21.98 42.75
C LEU A 892 -13.81 -22.57 43.53
N THR A 893 -14.77 -23.23 42.88
CA THR A 893 -15.90 -23.86 43.52
C THR A 893 -15.49 -25.09 44.30
N TRP A 894 -14.65 -25.94 43.69
CA TRP A 894 -14.10 -27.10 44.40
C TRP A 894 -13.35 -26.66 45.67
N HIS A 895 -12.52 -25.61 45.54
CA HIS A 895 -11.82 -25.05 46.70
C HIS A 895 -12.78 -24.54 47.80
N LEU A 896 -13.87 -23.85 47.40
CA LEU A 896 -14.91 -23.43 48.35
C LEU A 896 -15.60 -24.66 49.03
N ALA A 897 -15.89 -25.72 48.28
CA ALA A 897 -16.46 -26.94 48.80
C ALA A 897 -15.53 -27.66 49.82
N CYS A 898 -14.21 -27.66 49.53
CA CYS A 898 -13.20 -28.24 50.42
C CYS A 898 -12.91 -27.38 51.67
N SER A 899 -13.12 -26.06 51.62
CA SER A 899 -12.77 -25.14 52.70
C SER A 899 -13.72 -25.16 53.93
N GLY A 900 -14.73 -26.00 53.91
CA GLY A 900 -15.69 -26.12 55.01
C GLY A 900 -16.63 -24.92 55.21
N VAL A 901 -16.49 -23.91 54.34
CA VAL A 901 -17.31 -22.68 54.36
C VAL A 901 -18.82 -23.00 54.27
N TYR A 902 -19.16 -24.14 53.66
CA TYR A 902 -20.54 -24.64 53.53
C TYR A 902 -21.05 -25.35 54.76
N GLN A 903 -20.18 -26.02 55.52
CA GLN A 903 -20.58 -26.76 56.70
C GLN A 903 -21.02 -25.91 57.90
N ASN A 904 -20.48 -24.67 57.97
CA ASN A 904 -20.79 -23.71 59.02
C ASN A 904 -22.09 -22.92 58.83
N THR A 905 -22.74 -22.99 57.65
CA THR A 905 -23.97 -22.24 57.40
C THR A 905 -25.21 -22.82 58.02
N GLY A 906 -25.22 -24.15 58.44
CA GLY A 906 -26.32 -24.81 59.10
C GLY A 906 -26.40 -24.60 60.65
N LYS A 907 -25.37 -23.97 61.26
CA LYS A 907 -25.29 -23.80 62.77
C LYS A 907 -25.50 -22.34 63.21
N ILE A 908 -25.89 -21.44 62.38
CA ILE A 908 -26.03 -20.02 62.73
C ILE A 908 -27.50 -19.69 62.99
N SER A 909 -27.78 -19.28 64.18
CA SER A 909 -29.12 -18.92 64.69
C SER A 909 -29.74 -17.74 63.88
N PRO A 910 -31.09 -17.71 63.80
CA PRO A 910 -31.76 -16.57 63.11
C PRO A 910 -31.55 -15.22 63.74
N GLN A 911 -31.05 -15.13 64.95
CA GLN A 911 -30.89 -13.89 65.73
C GLN A 911 -29.66 -13.05 65.34
N ASP A 912 -28.63 -13.65 64.76
CA ASP A 912 -27.39 -12.90 64.22
C ASP A 912 -27.57 -12.32 62.83
N ALA A 913 -28.79 -12.10 62.40
CA ALA A 913 -29.09 -11.75 61.03
C ALA A 913 -29.10 -10.22 60.73
N ASP A 914 -29.03 -9.39 61.69
CA ASP A 914 -29.25 -7.93 61.62
C ASP A 914 -27.98 -7.06 61.74
N ASP A 915 -26.81 -7.61 62.00
CA ASP A 915 -25.52 -6.86 61.92
C ASP A 915 -24.82 -7.06 60.54
#